data_3c48e27de039f2a38503f4cf725767ed
#
_entry.id   3c48e27de039f2a38503f4cf725767ed
#
_cell.length_a   1.000
_cell.length_b   1.000
_cell.length_c   1.000
_cell.angle_alpha   90.00
_cell.angle_beta   90.00
_cell.angle_gamma   90.00
#
_symmetry.space_group_name_H-M   'P 1'
#
loop_
_entity.id
_entity.type
_entity.pdbx_description
1 polymer ?
#
loop_
_entity_poly.entity_id
_entity_poly.type
_entity_poly.pdbx_seq_one_letter_code
_entity_poly.pdbx_strand_id
1 'polypeptide(L)'
;MPVDNNMPHGNHFASNGPRPSGAGSSSDGNRRMPAPDTTEAFMMASRSGRTAKPAPAQPVANPGAGASMSGQNAYQQSNTYQQQGRAYASGGHGGSAYGGAQASSNRSAYSTGGGSEPKKGKGKIVALVVGIVILAIVAFGGTTGFFLYKDAKNLQAQAGTLMSEVSSMKDYLKNGEGEQLNATAGTVAEQIASMRDTVNGPAWTIASFIPVYGDDIKLVRGMMEQADILAQDAMLPACAQLEDFKLGNLLTDGAVNIDMLKGLITTIQDVEPVVTSSIDAIDALPEPHIGKIKSLMDKVTGPMASLKTVLSNINEIAPVLPQMLGDGGSRTYLLMAQQNAELRATGGLPGSIGPLIVENGRITVGEFVAGSTNFSTEANMHGDVTAEENALFSDRMATRITDTNFNPDFPRVAHFAKGLYEAGTGQKVDGVIAIDPVFLQYLLALAGSVDVAGINVNGDNAAALMLHDAYNMLSVEQTDQFFSGVAGLAFKQIMGNLGEVGFSNLFKTLGRGIAEHRFLAWMENPEEEEIMTLMGCSGALKNDPAEPELGVYFADETWSKISWYFSSNTHVDEGVKNSDSTTSYHVTTTMTNNLTLAEAANQVDYITGYHPNKKNRAGMFMHVYLVAPAGGSISNISTEGGDFSPQPFTEMPYNQWTFFTASPVLAGGETITISYDVTVSAEAEQPLMVRTTPTAQVVAGWGANEADPQPETAE
;
A
#
# COMPACT_ATOMS: atom_id res chain seq x y z
N MET A 1 23.28 3.45 41.23
CA MET A 1 24.58 4.18 41.18
C MET A 1 24.42 5.22 40.09
N PRO A 2 24.67 6.49 40.32
CA PRO A 2 24.46 7.51 39.29
C PRO A 2 25.56 7.41 38.23
N VAL A 3 25.18 7.32 36.99
CA VAL A 3 26.09 7.34 35.84
C VAL A 3 26.31 8.80 35.44
N ASP A 4 27.56 9.22 35.50
CA ASP A 4 28.05 10.55 35.12
C ASP A 4 27.74 10.82 33.63
N ASN A 5 26.92 11.82 33.38
CA ASN A 5 26.69 12.43 32.08
C ASN A 5 27.85 13.36 31.70
N ASN A 6 28.90 12.80 31.13
CA ASN A 6 29.94 13.60 30.49
C ASN A 6 30.44 12.85 29.24
N MET A 7 29.73 13.00 28.13
CA MET A 7 30.29 12.69 26.84
C MET A 7 30.63 13.99 26.10
N PRO A 8 31.82 14.07 25.51
CA PRO A 8 32.23 15.26 24.78
C PRO A 8 31.46 15.36 23.45
N HIS A 9 30.84 16.51 23.26
CA HIS A 9 30.29 16.91 21.97
C HIS A 9 31.41 16.85 20.92
N GLY A 10 31.18 16.04 19.88
CA GLY A 10 32.03 15.99 18.71
C GLY A 10 32.08 17.36 18.02
N ASN A 11 33.23 18.02 18.11
CA ASN A 11 33.49 19.26 17.43
C ASN A 11 33.53 19.04 15.92
N HIS A 12 32.65 19.70 15.22
CA HIS A 12 32.83 19.97 13.80
C HIS A 12 34.14 20.72 13.57
N PHE A 13 34.96 20.21 12.69
CA PHE A 13 36.18 20.84 12.24
C PHE A 13 35.85 22.18 11.56
N ALA A 14 36.13 23.28 12.26
CA ALA A 14 36.28 24.60 11.66
C ALA A 14 37.77 24.86 11.47
N SER A 15 38.23 24.85 10.23
CA SER A 15 39.58 25.29 9.90
C SER A 15 39.65 26.83 9.94
N ASN A 16 40.32 27.39 10.93
CA ASN A 16 40.73 28.79 10.96
C ASN A 16 41.97 29.00 10.09
N GLY A 17 41.79 29.70 8.97
CA GLY A 17 42.87 30.30 8.21
C GLY A 17 42.75 31.84 8.23
N PRO A 18 43.84 32.61 8.24
CA PRO A 18 43.81 34.03 8.58
C PRO A 18 43.33 34.92 7.43
N ARG A 19 42.58 35.97 7.79
CA ARG A 19 42.19 37.06 6.89
C ARG A 19 43.40 37.95 6.53
N PRO A 20 43.47 38.44 5.30
CA PRO A 20 44.06 39.73 5.01
C PRO A 20 43.02 40.80 4.76
N SER A 21 43.22 41.96 5.34
CA SER A 21 42.52 43.20 5.12
C SER A 21 42.91 43.84 3.79
N GLY A 22 41.92 44.41 3.10
CA GLY A 22 42.19 45.25 1.93
C GLY A 22 40.92 45.83 1.33
N ALA A 23 40.72 47.13 1.51
CA ALA A 23 39.62 47.91 0.96
C ALA A 23 39.77 48.16 -0.56
N GLY A 24 38.66 48.26 -1.28
CA GLY A 24 38.65 48.74 -2.65
C GLY A 24 37.23 48.73 -3.24
N SER A 25 36.68 49.93 -3.37
CA SER A 25 35.37 50.25 -3.98
C SER A 25 35.36 50.00 -5.48
N SER A 26 34.27 49.52 -6.07
CA SER A 26 33.42 50.23 -7.07
C SER A 26 32.49 49.32 -7.90
N SER A 27 31.26 49.75 -7.89
CA SER A 27 30.28 49.84 -9.02
C SER A 27 29.85 48.64 -9.82
N ASP A 28 28.50 48.50 -9.78
CA ASP A 28 27.59 48.14 -10.85
C ASP A 28 27.75 46.84 -11.64
N GLY A 29 26.76 46.01 -11.45
CA GLY A 29 26.46 44.87 -12.30
C GLY A 29 25.24 44.10 -11.83
N ASN A 30 24.07 44.69 -11.95
CA ASN A 30 22.77 44.09 -11.70
C ASN A 30 22.56 42.87 -12.64
N ARG A 31 23.11 41.72 -12.29
CA ARG A 31 22.69 40.42 -12.84
C ARG A 31 21.73 39.82 -11.83
N ARG A 32 20.43 39.97 -12.11
CA ARG A 32 19.40 39.11 -11.53
C ARG A 32 19.82 37.67 -11.84
N MET A 33 20.17 36.92 -10.83
CA MET A 33 20.12 35.47 -10.92
C MET A 33 18.67 35.09 -11.23
N PRO A 34 18.40 34.19 -12.18
CA PRO A 34 17.07 33.62 -12.32
C PRO A 34 16.68 33.00 -10.96
N ALA A 35 15.43 33.16 -10.55
CA ALA A 35 14.91 32.46 -9.41
C ALA A 35 15.18 30.95 -9.57
N PRO A 36 15.62 30.24 -8.53
CA PRO A 36 15.82 28.81 -8.61
C PRO A 36 14.55 28.15 -9.09
N ASP A 37 14.65 27.27 -10.08
CA ASP A 37 13.54 26.46 -10.58
C ASP A 37 12.97 25.67 -9.39
N THR A 38 11.65 25.67 -9.20
CA THR A 38 10.96 24.98 -8.10
C THR A 38 11.27 23.48 -8.04
N THR A 39 11.76 22.93 -9.15
CA THR A 39 12.22 21.54 -9.22
C THR A 39 13.57 21.31 -8.56
N GLU A 40 14.39 22.32 -8.33
CA GLU A 40 15.66 22.17 -7.63
C GLU A 40 15.51 22.01 -6.11
N ALA A 41 14.32 22.27 -5.55
CA ALA A 41 14.08 22.22 -4.10
C ALA A 41 13.83 20.81 -3.55
N PHE A 42 13.56 19.83 -4.39
CA PHE A 42 13.13 18.49 -3.97
C PHE A 42 14.25 17.81 -3.19
N MET A 43 14.92 17.48 -2.60
CA MET A 43 15.99 16.87 -1.79
C MET A 43 17.00 17.90 -1.27
N MET A 44 16.78 19.19 -1.55
CA MET A 44 17.62 20.19 -0.98
C MET A 44 17.28 20.47 0.48
N ALA A 45 18.27 20.48 1.30
CA ALA A 45 18.17 20.96 2.65
C ALA A 45 18.11 22.48 2.68
N SER A 46 17.01 23.08 3.10
CA SER A 46 16.97 24.48 3.48
C SER A 46 17.20 24.66 5.00
N ARG A 47 17.59 25.83 5.42
CA ARG A 47 17.95 26.14 6.80
C ARG A 47 17.07 27.26 7.34
N SER A 48 15.81 27.07 7.49
CA SER A 48 14.98 28.08 8.14
C SER A 48 14.35 27.52 9.40
N GLY A 49 14.91 27.80 10.54
CA GLY A 49 14.27 27.54 11.82
C GLY A 49 13.31 28.66 12.18
N ARG A 50 12.12 28.31 12.62
CA ARG A 50 11.13 29.22 13.22
C ARG A 50 10.43 28.53 14.36
N THR A 51 9.82 29.28 15.23
CA THR A 51 9.03 28.75 16.34
C THR A 51 7.55 28.67 15.97
N ALA A 52 6.91 27.56 16.28
CA ALA A 52 5.47 27.43 16.23
C ALA A 52 4.91 27.08 17.61
N LYS A 53 3.66 27.30 17.80
CA LYS A 53 2.97 26.80 18.98
C LYS A 53 2.71 25.30 18.82
N PRO A 54 2.85 24.51 19.90
CA PRO A 54 2.34 23.15 19.90
C PRO A 54 0.85 23.13 19.60
N ALA A 55 0.40 22.13 18.91
CA ALA A 55 -1.03 21.93 18.73
C ALA A 55 -1.72 21.81 20.10
N PRO A 56 -2.92 22.36 20.27
CA PRO A 56 -3.64 22.22 21.53
C PRO A 56 -3.91 20.74 21.79
N ALA A 57 -3.50 20.27 22.96
CA ALA A 57 -3.76 18.92 23.42
C ALA A 57 -5.25 18.64 23.35
N GLN A 58 -5.64 17.56 22.72
CA GLN A 58 -7.01 17.07 22.78
C GLN A 58 -7.36 16.75 24.23
N PRO A 59 -8.55 17.10 24.71
CA PRO A 59 -8.93 16.80 26.06
C PRO A 59 -9.05 15.29 26.24
N VAL A 60 -8.13 14.72 26.98
CA VAL A 60 -8.22 13.35 27.48
C VAL A 60 -9.47 13.27 28.35
N ALA A 61 -10.42 12.45 27.97
CA ALA A 61 -11.59 12.16 28.77
C ALA A 61 -11.15 11.47 30.06
N ASN A 62 -11.34 12.14 31.15
CA ASN A 62 -11.01 11.65 32.48
C ASN A 62 -12.08 10.64 32.93
N PRO A 63 -11.78 9.37 33.21
CA PRO A 63 -12.72 8.46 33.83
C PRO A 63 -12.58 8.55 35.37
N GLY A 64 -13.39 9.36 35.97
CA GLY A 64 -13.38 9.47 37.44
C GLY A 64 -14.74 9.80 38.01
N ALA A 65 -15.14 8.89 38.89
CA ALA A 65 -16.16 8.97 39.92
C ALA A 65 -17.56 8.43 39.56
N GLY A 66 -17.80 7.27 40.00
CA GLY A 66 -18.63 6.54 40.86
C GLY A 66 -19.92 7.14 41.39
N ALA A 67 -20.98 6.36 41.30
CA ALA A 67 -21.95 6.14 42.33
C ALA A 67 -23.02 5.14 41.88
N SER A 68 -23.08 4.08 42.59
CA SER A 68 -24.15 3.15 42.94
C SER A 68 -25.59 3.59 42.69
N MET A 69 -26.45 2.69 42.24
CA MET A 69 -27.52 1.98 42.98
C MET A 69 -28.55 1.35 42.01
N SER A 70 -28.69 0.05 42.21
CA SER A 70 -29.89 -0.77 42.41
C SER A 70 -31.07 -0.70 41.43
N GLY A 71 -31.49 -1.92 41.04
CA GLY A 71 -32.87 -2.21 40.67
C GLY A 71 -33.06 -3.34 39.67
N GLN A 72 -33.02 -4.55 40.14
CA GLN A 72 -33.90 -5.74 39.95
C GLN A 72 -34.97 -5.66 38.85
N ASN A 73 -35.03 -6.66 37.99
CA ASN A 73 -35.96 -7.79 37.81
C ASN A 73 -35.90 -8.28 36.38
N ALA A 74 -35.48 -9.47 36.12
CA ALA A 74 -36.17 -10.75 36.12
C ALA A 74 -37.36 -10.81 35.11
N TYR A 75 -37.21 -11.65 34.12
CA TYR A 75 -38.10 -12.77 33.81
C TYR A 75 -37.52 -13.68 32.73
N GLN A 76 -37.39 -14.92 33.15
CA GLN A 76 -37.31 -16.21 32.53
C GLN A 76 -38.38 -16.47 31.44
N GLN A 77 -38.03 -17.30 30.44
CA GLN A 77 -38.56 -18.68 30.17
C GLN A 77 -38.08 -19.06 28.78
N SER A 78 -37.22 -20.02 28.63
CA SER A 78 -37.42 -21.48 28.51
C SER A 78 -38.33 -21.90 27.34
N ASN A 79 -37.74 -22.64 26.39
CA ASN A 79 -38.23 -23.99 26.10
C ASN A 79 -37.25 -24.82 25.27
N THR A 80 -36.95 -25.92 25.87
CA THR A 80 -36.29 -27.13 25.41
C THR A 80 -37.20 -27.92 24.48
N TYR A 81 -36.67 -28.57 23.46
CA TYR A 81 -37.09 -29.94 23.07
C TYR A 81 -35.92 -30.72 22.49
N GLN A 82 -35.71 -31.81 23.09
CA GLN A 82 -34.89 -32.97 22.91
C GLN A 82 -35.21 -33.79 21.65
N GLN A 83 -34.17 -34.38 21.08
CA GLN A 83 -33.79 -35.82 21.06
C GLN A 83 -34.39 -36.67 19.93
N GLN A 84 -33.58 -37.38 19.27
CA GLN A 84 -33.19 -38.81 19.19
C GLN A 84 -32.74 -39.10 17.76
N GLY A 85 -31.59 -39.62 17.44
CA GLY A 85 -30.90 -40.80 17.89
C GLY A 85 -31.20 -42.02 17.03
N ARG A 86 -30.19 -42.48 16.28
CA ARG A 86 -29.80 -43.90 16.20
C ARG A 86 -28.75 -44.18 15.14
N ALA A 87 -27.70 -44.76 15.61
CA ALA A 87 -26.68 -45.48 14.91
C ALA A 87 -27.18 -46.78 14.29
N TYR A 88 -26.54 -47.27 13.25
CA TYR A 88 -26.14 -48.67 13.11
C TYR A 88 -24.97 -48.85 12.19
N ALA A 89 -24.16 -49.76 12.62
CA ALA A 89 -22.81 -50.11 12.23
C ALA A 89 -22.74 -51.23 11.19
N SER A 90 -21.49 -51.49 10.84
CA SER A 90 -20.85 -52.74 10.32
C SER A 90 -20.97 -52.94 8.82
N GLY A 91 -19.99 -53.36 8.13
CA GLY A 91 -18.75 -54.06 8.30
C GLY A 91 -18.32 -54.56 6.95
N GLY A 92 -17.09 -54.55 6.61
CA GLY A 92 -16.20 -55.65 6.55
C GLY A 92 -15.61 -55.94 5.16
N HIS A 93 -14.26 -55.98 5.09
CA HIS A 93 -13.35 -56.78 4.28
C HIS A 93 -13.38 -56.59 2.73
N GLY A 94 -12.32 -56.43 2.04
CA GLY A 94 -10.93 -56.79 2.13
C GLY A 94 -10.31 -56.79 0.72
N GLY A 95 -9.04 -56.60 0.58
CA GLY A 95 -8.29 -57.08 -0.57
C GLY A 95 -7.46 -56.09 -1.36
N SER A 96 -6.19 -56.05 -1.03
CA SER A 96 -4.94 -55.78 -1.75
C SER A 96 -4.96 -55.51 -3.26
N ALA A 97 -4.25 -54.53 -3.79
CA ALA A 97 -2.87 -54.59 -4.21
C ALA A 97 -2.50 -53.47 -5.21
N TYR A 98 -1.35 -52.88 -4.94
CA TYR A 98 -0.32 -52.32 -5.85
C TYR A 98 -0.72 -51.33 -6.95
N GLY A 99 -0.13 -50.11 -6.84
CA GLY A 99 0.37 -49.43 -8.02
C GLY A 99 0.35 -47.90 -7.98
N GLY A 100 1.50 -47.31 -7.65
CA GLY A 100 1.93 -46.07 -8.27
C GLY A 100 1.36 -44.78 -7.71
N ALA A 101 2.02 -44.21 -6.73
CA ALA A 101 1.86 -42.87 -6.26
C ALA A 101 2.32 -41.86 -7.32
N GLN A 102 1.41 -40.94 -7.68
CA GLN A 102 1.80 -39.58 -8.00
C GLN A 102 0.92 -38.67 -7.16
N ALA A 103 1.55 -38.11 -6.17
CA ALA A 103 0.98 -37.09 -5.32
C ALA A 103 0.85 -35.79 -6.14
N SER A 104 -0.37 -35.45 -6.51
CA SER A 104 -0.70 -34.08 -6.87
C SER A 104 -0.97 -33.34 -5.57
N SER A 105 0.01 -32.57 -5.12
CA SER A 105 -0.18 -31.60 -4.06
C SER A 105 -1.15 -30.51 -4.54
N ASN A 106 -2.37 -30.54 -4.08
CA ASN A 106 -3.23 -29.37 -4.08
C ASN A 106 -2.65 -28.36 -3.08
N ARG A 107 -1.82 -27.45 -3.55
CA ARG A 107 -1.49 -26.24 -2.83
C ARG A 107 -2.65 -25.27 -3.07
N SER A 108 -3.44 -25.05 -2.05
CA SER A 108 -4.29 -23.86 -1.96
C SER A 108 -3.38 -22.64 -1.91
N ALA A 109 -3.32 -21.93 -3.03
CA ALA A 109 -2.66 -20.64 -3.08
C ALA A 109 -3.55 -19.64 -2.34
N TYR A 110 -3.12 -19.18 -1.19
CA TYR A 110 -3.70 -18.02 -0.54
C TYR A 110 -3.34 -16.78 -1.37
N SER A 111 -4.36 -16.12 -1.87
CA SER A 111 -4.23 -14.80 -2.50
C SER A 111 -4.19 -13.76 -1.39
N THR A 112 -3.01 -13.41 -0.94
CA THR A 112 -2.79 -12.10 -0.36
C THR A 112 -2.98 -11.09 -1.47
N GLY A 113 -3.67 -9.97 -1.21
CA GLY A 113 -3.95 -8.90 -2.17
C GLY A 113 -2.73 -8.17 -2.72
N GLY A 114 -1.69 -8.91 -3.06
CA GLY A 114 -0.56 -8.49 -3.88
C GLY A 114 -0.84 -8.93 -5.30
N GLY A 115 -0.83 -7.96 -6.22
CA GLY A 115 -1.24 -8.12 -7.60
C GLY A 115 -0.68 -9.36 -8.28
N SER A 116 -1.51 -10.36 -8.42
CA SER A 116 -1.32 -11.29 -9.51
C SER A 116 -1.33 -10.45 -10.79
N GLU A 117 -0.28 -10.55 -11.60
CA GLU A 117 -0.33 -10.02 -12.97
C GLU A 117 -1.67 -10.43 -13.58
N PRO A 118 -2.48 -9.47 -14.05
CA PRO A 118 -3.63 -9.85 -14.83
C PRO A 118 -3.07 -10.44 -16.12
N LYS A 119 -3.11 -11.75 -16.28
CA LYS A 119 -3.22 -12.31 -17.62
C LYS A 119 -4.29 -11.46 -18.27
N LYS A 120 -3.85 -10.41 -19.00
CA LYS A 120 -4.63 -9.48 -19.82
C LYS A 120 -6.13 -9.40 -19.45
N GLY A 121 -6.42 -8.97 -18.22
CA GLY A 121 -7.77 -8.75 -17.71
C GLY A 121 -8.25 -7.37 -18.09
N LYS A 122 -8.62 -7.23 -19.32
CA LYS A 122 -8.97 -6.01 -20.01
C LYS A 122 -10.48 -5.79 -19.88
N GLY A 123 -10.89 -4.67 -19.29
CA GLY A 123 -12.27 -4.20 -19.32
C GLY A 123 -13.21 -4.94 -18.35
N LYS A 124 -12.99 -4.85 -17.02
CA LYS A 124 -13.73 -5.64 -16.04
C LYS A 124 -15.25 -5.35 -15.98
N ILE A 125 -15.69 -4.10 -16.13
CA ILE A 125 -17.12 -3.75 -16.06
C ILE A 125 -17.84 -4.19 -17.33
N VAL A 126 -17.29 -3.91 -18.47
CA VAL A 126 -17.88 -4.26 -19.77
C VAL A 126 -17.72 -5.76 -20.03
N ALA A 127 -16.62 -6.39 -19.60
CA ALA A 127 -16.48 -7.84 -19.62
C ALA A 127 -17.49 -8.56 -18.70
N LEU A 128 -17.98 -7.88 -17.67
CA LEU A 128 -18.98 -8.39 -16.75
C LEU A 128 -20.36 -8.53 -17.45
N VAL A 129 -20.82 -7.46 -18.08
CA VAL A 129 -22.11 -7.49 -18.82
C VAL A 129 -22.07 -8.56 -19.92
N VAL A 130 -20.96 -8.64 -20.64
CA VAL A 130 -20.75 -9.67 -21.69
C VAL A 130 -20.60 -11.07 -21.11
N GLY A 131 -19.91 -11.20 -19.97
CA GLY A 131 -19.81 -12.48 -19.27
C GLY A 131 -21.18 -13.06 -18.90
N ILE A 132 -22.10 -12.23 -18.41
CA ILE A 132 -23.47 -12.60 -18.09
C ILE A 132 -24.21 -13.08 -19.34
N VAL A 133 -24.05 -12.37 -20.44
CA VAL A 133 -24.70 -12.71 -21.73
C VAL A 133 -24.17 -14.03 -22.31
N ILE A 134 -22.85 -14.22 -22.31
CA ILE A 134 -22.22 -15.46 -22.81
C ILE A 134 -22.64 -16.67 -21.98
N LEU A 135 -22.80 -16.48 -20.69
CA LEU A 135 -23.19 -17.49 -19.73
C LEU A 135 -24.57 -18.07 -20.05
N ALA A 136 -25.52 -17.18 -20.35
CA ALA A 136 -26.88 -17.57 -20.76
C ALA A 136 -26.91 -18.45 -22.03
N ILE A 137 -25.96 -18.20 -22.96
CA ILE A 137 -25.99 -18.81 -24.29
C ILE A 137 -25.30 -20.17 -24.35
N VAL A 138 -24.18 -20.35 -23.69
CA VAL A 138 -23.36 -21.57 -23.77
C VAL A 138 -23.99 -22.74 -23.02
N ALA A 139 -24.79 -22.47 -21.98
CA ALA A 139 -25.45 -23.49 -21.18
C ALA A 139 -26.60 -24.23 -21.90
N PHE A 140 -27.24 -23.60 -22.84
CA PHE A 140 -28.46 -24.11 -23.47
C PHE A 140 -28.28 -24.89 -24.77
N GLY A 141 -27.09 -24.96 -25.35
CA GLY A 141 -26.85 -25.57 -26.66
C GLY A 141 -27.05 -27.09 -26.75
N GLY A 142 -27.46 -27.77 -25.66
CA GLY A 142 -27.39 -29.23 -25.67
C GLY A 142 -28.61 -30.06 -25.30
N THR A 143 -29.71 -29.57 -24.71
CA THR A 143 -30.69 -30.47 -24.07
C THR A 143 -32.18 -30.16 -24.21
N THR A 144 -32.60 -29.08 -24.83
CA THR A 144 -34.05 -28.76 -24.92
C THR A 144 -34.51 -28.42 -26.33
N GLY A 145 -35.66 -28.85 -26.67
CA GLY A 145 -36.37 -28.87 -27.95
C GLY A 145 -35.96 -27.86 -29.05
N PHE A 146 -36.32 -28.15 -30.27
CA PHE A 146 -35.92 -27.47 -31.51
C PHE A 146 -35.99 -25.91 -31.47
N PHE A 147 -36.96 -25.35 -30.76
CA PHE A 147 -37.12 -23.88 -30.66
C PHE A 147 -36.10 -23.26 -29.75
N LEU A 148 -35.81 -23.83 -28.59
CA LEU A 148 -34.77 -23.38 -27.68
C LEU A 148 -33.39 -23.54 -28.31
N TYR A 149 -33.18 -24.56 -29.14
CA TYR A 149 -31.89 -24.74 -29.87
C TYR A 149 -31.65 -23.64 -30.90
N LYS A 150 -32.68 -23.21 -31.63
CA LYS A 150 -32.58 -22.12 -32.61
C LYS A 150 -32.27 -20.81 -31.93
N ASP A 151 -32.98 -20.49 -30.84
CA ASP A 151 -32.77 -19.29 -30.05
C ASP A 151 -31.37 -19.29 -29.39
N ALA A 152 -30.95 -20.43 -28.83
CA ALA A 152 -29.61 -20.57 -28.24
C ALA A 152 -28.48 -20.35 -29.26
N LYS A 153 -28.65 -20.83 -30.52
CA LYS A 153 -27.69 -20.55 -31.60
C LYS A 153 -27.62 -19.07 -31.97
N ASN A 154 -28.79 -18.42 -32.07
CA ASN A 154 -28.84 -16.99 -32.34
C ASN A 154 -28.19 -16.17 -31.23
N LEU A 155 -28.53 -16.50 -29.98
CA LEU A 155 -27.94 -15.88 -28.79
C LEU A 155 -26.41 -16.08 -28.77
N GLN A 156 -25.93 -17.28 -29.10
CA GLN A 156 -24.49 -17.54 -29.19
C GLN A 156 -23.76 -16.68 -30.25
N ALA A 157 -24.40 -16.48 -31.41
CA ALA A 157 -23.84 -15.62 -32.46
C ALA A 157 -23.83 -14.16 -32.03
N GLN A 158 -24.94 -13.67 -31.44
CA GLN A 158 -25.02 -12.29 -30.90
C GLN A 158 -23.98 -12.03 -29.81
N ALA A 159 -23.75 -13.02 -28.94
CA ALA A 159 -22.70 -12.86 -27.90
C ALA A 159 -21.31 -12.71 -28.46
N GLY A 160 -20.98 -13.36 -29.57
CA GLY A 160 -19.69 -13.19 -30.24
C GLY A 160 -19.49 -11.76 -30.76
N THR A 161 -20.55 -11.18 -31.36
CA THR A 161 -20.54 -9.78 -31.81
C THR A 161 -20.43 -8.83 -30.64
N LEU A 162 -21.21 -9.04 -29.60
CA LEU A 162 -21.21 -8.24 -28.39
C LEU A 162 -19.83 -8.22 -27.70
N MET A 163 -19.13 -9.35 -27.65
CA MET A 163 -17.75 -9.38 -27.12
C MET A 163 -16.78 -8.51 -27.91
N SER A 164 -16.92 -8.49 -29.22
CA SER A 164 -16.07 -7.66 -30.09
C SER A 164 -16.33 -6.17 -29.85
N GLU A 165 -17.61 -5.77 -29.80
CA GLU A 165 -18.02 -4.39 -29.56
C GLU A 165 -17.57 -3.88 -28.20
N VAL A 166 -17.75 -4.70 -27.18
CA VAL A 166 -17.27 -4.42 -25.83
C VAL A 166 -15.73 -4.30 -25.77
N SER A 167 -15.01 -5.12 -26.52
CA SER A 167 -13.56 -4.96 -26.63
C SER A 167 -13.19 -3.63 -27.27
N SER A 168 -13.94 -3.21 -28.29
CA SER A 168 -13.73 -1.92 -28.95
C SER A 168 -14.02 -0.73 -28.03
N MET A 169 -15.08 -0.82 -27.19
CA MET A 169 -15.40 0.22 -26.19
C MET A 169 -14.23 0.52 -25.28
N LYS A 170 -13.50 -0.52 -24.86
CA LYS A 170 -12.30 -0.36 -24.05
C LYS A 170 -11.19 0.40 -24.77
N ASP A 171 -10.99 0.09 -26.06
CA ASP A 171 -9.97 0.78 -26.86
C ASP A 171 -10.39 2.23 -27.11
N TYR A 172 -11.66 2.52 -27.34
CA TYR A 172 -12.21 3.87 -27.44
C TYR A 172 -12.02 4.68 -26.16
N LEU A 173 -12.33 4.08 -25.00
CA LEU A 173 -12.12 4.74 -23.71
C LEU A 173 -10.63 5.06 -23.49
N LYS A 174 -9.74 4.11 -23.80
CA LYS A 174 -8.30 4.30 -23.67
C LYS A 174 -7.77 5.41 -24.58
N ASN A 175 -8.31 5.51 -25.79
CA ASN A 175 -7.88 6.49 -26.80
C ASN A 175 -8.57 7.85 -26.65
N GLY A 176 -9.54 7.97 -25.74
CA GLY A 176 -10.35 9.19 -25.59
C GLY A 176 -11.32 9.41 -26.74
N GLU A 177 -11.78 8.34 -27.38
CA GLU A 177 -12.76 8.35 -28.48
C GLU A 177 -14.19 8.25 -27.92
N GLY A 178 -14.63 9.27 -27.16
CA GLY A 178 -15.86 9.25 -26.39
C GLY A 178 -17.12 9.13 -27.25
N GLU A 179 -17.16 9.76 -28.42
CA GLU A 179 -18.29 9.65 -29.35
C GLU A 179 -18.47 8.19 -29.84
N GLN A 180 -17.38 7.51 -30.22
CA GLN A 180 -17.41 6.11 -30.62
C GLN A 180 -17.75 5.19 -29.44
N LEU A 181 -17.25 5.52 -28.26
CA LEU A 181 -17.59 4.82 -27.02
C LEU A 181 -19.11 4.85 -26.77
N ASN A 182 -19.70 6.06 -26.78
CA ASN A 182 -21.12 6.26 -26.52
C ASN A 182 -22.00 5.60 -27.62
N ALA A 183 -21.66 5.76 -28.89
CA ALA A 183 -22.38 5.11 -29.99
C ALA A 183 -22.34 3.58 -29.91
N THR A 184 -21.18 2.99 -29.55
CA THR A 184 -21.03 1.55 -29.39
C THR A 184 -21.78 1.04 -28.15
N ALA A 185 -21.81 1.81 -27.07
CA ALA A 185 -22.59 1.50 -25.88
C ALA A 185 -24.09 1.40 -26.22
N GLY A 186 -24.61 2.31 -27.06
CA GLY A 186 -25.98 2.23 -27.58
C GLY A 186 -26.26 0.91 -28.32
N THR A 187 -25.36 0.53 -29.23
CA THR A 187 -25.49 -0.72 -30.00
C THR A 187 -25.45 -1.94 -29.09
N VAL A 188 -24.55 -1.95 -28.10
CA VAL A 188 -24.43 -3.03 -27.09
C VAL A 188 -25.70 -3.15 -26.26
N ALA A 189 -26.26 -2.04 -25.80
CA ALA A 189 -27.49 -2.02 -25.00
C ALA A 189 -28.70 -2.54 -25.80
N GLU A 190 -28.84 -2.12 -27.06
CA GLU A 190 -29.90 -2.62 -27.96
C GLU A 190 -29.77 -4.13 -28.19
N GLN A 191 -28.58 -4.66 -28.41
CA GLN A 191 -28.35 -6.09 -28.56
C GLN A 191 -28.70 -6.86 -27.29
N ILE A 192 -28.30 -6.38 -26.10
CA ILE A 192 -28.65 -7.02 -24.82
C ILE A 192 -30.15 -7.02 -24.61
N ALA A 193 -30.86 -5.92 -24.87
CA ALA A 193 -32.31 -5.84 -24.81
C ALA A 193 -32.99 -6.86 -25.75
N SER A 194 -32.52 -7.01 -27.00
CA SER A 194 -32.98 -8.01 -27.96
C SER A 194 -32.78 -9.46 -27.45
N MET A 195 -31.63 -9.70 -26.79
CA MET A 195 -31.32 -11.01 -26.21
C MET A 195 -32.24 -11.32 -25.01
N ARG A 196 -32.46 -10.30 -24.12
CA ARG A 196 -33.43 -10.39 -23.02
C ARG A 196 -34.84 -10.72 -23.54
N ASP A 197 -35.28 -10.03 -24.56
CA ASP A 197 -36.62 -10.30 -25.15
C ASP A 197 -36.72 -11.71 -25.73
N THR A 198 -35.64 -12.24 -26.30
CA THR A 198 -35.57 -13.62 -26.78
C THR A 198 -35.76 -14.63 -25.64
N VAL A 199 -35.02 -14.47 -24.51
CA VAL A 199 -35.10 -15.39 -23.37
C VAL A 199 -36.42 -15.20 -22.57
N ASN A 200 -37.11 -14.09 -22.73
CA ASN A 200 -38.42 -13.83 -22.15
C ASN A 200 -39.57 -14.30 -23.06
N GLY A 201 -39.25 -14.84 -24.22
CA GLY A 201 -40.23 -15.38 -25.15
C GLY A 201 -41.03 -16.56 -24.61
N PRO A 202 -42.16 -16.92 -25.29
CA PRO A 202 -43.10 -17.96 -24.82
C PRO A 202 -42.44 -19.32 -24.60
N ALA A 203 -41.50 -19.73 -25.47
CA ALA A 203 -40.80 -21.01 -25.37
C ALA A 203 -39.97 -21.12 -24.08
N TRP A 204 -39.24 -20.06 -23.73
CA TRP A 204 -38.43 -19.96 -22.52
C TRP A 204 -39.32 -19.89 -21.27
N THR A 205 -40.44 -19.15 -21.36
CA THR A 205 -41.40 -19.06 -20.25
C THR A 205 -42.02 -20.44 -19.96
N ILE A 206 -42.43 -21.23 -20.96
CA ILE A 206 -42.90 -22.58 -20.76
C ILE A 206 -41.81 -23.49 -20.18
N ALA A 207 -40.60 -23.39 -20.69
CA ALA A 207 -39.48 -24.20 -20.24
C ALA A 207 -39.09 -23.91 -18.76
N SER A 208 -39.35 -22.71 -18.22
CA SER A 208 -39.11 -22.39 -16.82
C SER A 208 -39.97 -23.17 -15.81
N PHE A 209 -40.98 -23.87 -16.26
CA PHE A 209 -41.83 -24.77 -15.45
C PHE A 209 -41.37 -26.23 -15.47
N ILE A 210 -40.32 -26.57 -16.22
CA ILE A 210 -39.78 -27.94 -16.27
C ILE A 210 -39.18 -28.29 -14.92
N PRO A 211 -39.58 -29.38 -14.25
CA PRO A 211 -38.96 -29.76 -12.97
C PRO A 211 -37.45 -29.93 -13.09
N VAL A 212 -36.70 -29.41 -12.11
CA VAL A 212 -35.24 -29.39 -12.00
C VAL A 212 -34.59 -28.39 -12.96
N TYR A 213 -34.82 -28.48 -14.25
CA TYR A 213 -34.18 -27.61 -15.26
C TYR A 213 -34.86 -26.25 -15.42
N GLY A 214 -36.03 -26.06 -14.86
CA GLY A 214 -36.73 -24.78 -14.88
C GLY A 214 -35.97 -23.69 -14.11
N ASP A 215 -35.21 -24.06 -13.09
CA ASP A 215 -34.41 -23.12 -12.31
C ASP A 215 -33.20 -22.63 -13.09
N ASP A 216 -32.57 -23.48 -13.90
CA ASP A 216 -31.52 -23.04 -14.85
C ASP A 216 -32.06 -22.01 -15.86
N ILE A 217 -33.33 -22.17 -16.30
CA ILE A 217 -33.99 -21.23 -17.22
C ILE A 217 -34.28 -19.89 -16.50
N LYS A 218 -34.82 -19.95 -15.27
CA LYS A 218 -35.05 -18.74 -14.45
C LYS A 218 -33.77 -18.01 -14.21
N LEU A 219 -32.68 -18.74 -13.90
CA LEU A 219 -31.33 -18.17 -13.75
C LEU A 219 -30.91 -17.40 -15.00
N VAL A 220 -30.95 -18.03 -16.19
CA VAL A 220 -30.59 -17.40 -17.46
C VAL A 220 -31.43 -16.14 -17.72
N ARG A 221 -32.74 -16.21 -17.49
CA ARG A 221 -33.65 -15.06 -17.66
C ARG A 221 -33.35 -13.95 -16.69
N GLY A 222 -33.11 -14.28 -15.41
CA GLY A 222 -32.71 -13.29 -14.38
C GLY A 222 -31.38 -12.62 -14.70
N MET A 223 -30.40 -13.40 -15.15
CA MET A 223 -29.11 -12.84 -15.58
C MET A 223 -29.25 -11.90 -16.77
N MET A 224 -30.09 -12.24 -17.77
CA MET A 224 -30.33 -11.36 -18.91
C MET A 224 -31.05 -10.07 -18.51
N GLU A 225 -31.96 -10.15 -17.55
CA GLU A 225 -32.62 -8.97 -16.97
C GLU A 225 -31.64 -8.06 -16.30
N GLN A 226 -30.73 -8.60 -15.47
CA GLN A 226 -29.70 -7.80 -14.82
C GLN A 226 -28.66 -7.25 -15.83
N ALA A 227 -28.34 -7.99 -16.87
CA ALA A 227 -27.50 -7.51 -17.96
C ALA A 227 -28.12 -6.31 -18.68
N ASP A 228 -29.44 -6.34 -18.92
CA ASP A 228 -30.16 -5.23 -19.54
C ASP A 228 -30.22 -4.01 -18.62
N ILE A 229 -30.51 -4.18 -17.33
CA ILE A 229 -30.45 -3.10 -16.32
C ILE A 229 -29.06 -2.46 -16.29
N LEU A 230 -28.01 -3.29 -16.21
CA LEU A 230 -26.63 -2.78 -16.24
C LEU A 230 -26.28 -2.03 -17.53
N ALA A 231 -26.82 -2.49 -18.67
CA ALA A 231 -26.57 -1.83 -19.95
C ALA A 231 -27.32 -0.49 -20.06
N GLN A 232 -28.61 -0.45 -19.67
CA GLN A 232 -29.46 0.73 -19.82
C GLN A 232 -29.23 1.78 -18.73
N ASP A 233 -29.11 1.33 -17.47
CA ASP A 233 -29.17 2.21 -16.31
C ASP A 233 -27.78 2.52 -15.74
N ALA A 234 -26.72 1.79 -16.13
CA ALA A 234 -25.35 2.06 -15.72
C ALA A 234 -24.42 2.37 -16.91
N MET A 235 -24.30 1.47 -17.90
CA MET A 235 -23.33 1.61 -18.99
C MET A 235 -23.66 2.80 -19.90
N LEU A 236 -24.90 2.92 -20.37
CA LEU A 236 -25.30 4.03 -21.26
C LEU A 236 -25.12 5.39 -20.63
N PRO A 237 -25.66 5.66 -19.41
CA PRO A 237 -25.43 6.94 -18.74
C PRO A 237 -23.94 7.25 -18.53
N ALA A 238 -23.16 6.26 -18.08
CA ALA A 238 -21.73 6.42 -17.89
C ALA A 238 -21.00 6.78 -19.21
N CYS A 239 -21.28 6.07 -20.30
CA CYS A 239 -20.67 6.36 -21.60
C CYS A 239 -21.09 7.72 -22.14
N ALA A 240 -22.33 8.16 -21.91
CA ALA A 240 -22.79 9.49 -22.32
C ALA A 240 -22.08 10.60 -21.55
N GLN A 241 -21.85 10.43 -20.23
CA GLN A 241 -21.08 11.39 -19.43
C GLN A 241 -19.60 11.42 -19.84
N LEU A 242 -19.09 10.33 -20.38
CA LEU A 242 -17.70 10.22 -20.83
C LEU A 242 -17.51 10.60 -22.32
N GLU A 243 -18.54 11.08 -23.02
CA GLU A 243 -18.46 11.42 -24.46
C GLU A 243 -17.38 12.47 -24.74
N ASP A 244 -17.30 13.53 -23.93
CA ASP A 244 -16.28 14.58 -24.03
C ASP A 244 -15.01 14.27 -23.23
N PHE A 245 -14.96 13.10 -22.56
CA PHE A 245 -13.87 12.74 -21.68
C PHE A 245 -12.65 12.26 -22.47
N LYS A 246 -11.54 12.96 -22.31
CA LYS A 246 -10.22 12.55 -22.80
C LYS A 246 -9.30 12.32 -21.63
N LEU A 247 -8.92 11.07 -21.38
CA LEU A 247 -8.09 10.67 -20.24
C LEU A 247 -6.79 11.51 -20.15
N GLY A 248 -6.21 11.90 -21.31
CA GLY A 248 -5.05 12.78 -21.35
C GLY A 248 -5.31 14.19 -20.81
N ASN A 249 -6.57 14.63 -20.74
CA ASN A 249 -6.92 15.95 -20.21
C ASN A 249 -7.11 15.95 -18.69
N LEU A 250 -7.13 14.77 -18.04
CA LEU A 250 -7.20 14.67 -16.58
C LEU A 250 -5.89 15.15 -15.94
N LEU A 251 -4.77 14.99 -16.65
CA LEU A 251 -3.47 15.51 -16.25
C LEU A 251 -2.95 16.42 -17.36
N THR A 252 -2.96 17.72 -17.12
CA THR A 252 -2.53 18.73 -18.10
C THR A 252 -1.53 19.66 -17.43
N ASP A 253 -0.36 19.85 -18.06
CA ASP A 253 0.69 20.76 -17.57
C ASP A 253 1.09 20.51 -16.08
N GLY A 254 1.13 19.25 -15.67
CA GLY A 254 1.50 18.86 -14.29
C GLY A 254 0.44 19.19 -13.26
N ALA A 255 -0.82 19.36 -13.65
CA ALA A 255 -1.94 19.55 -12.77
C ALA A 255 -3.08 18.55 -13.06
N VAL A 256 -3.76 18.09 -12.02
CA VAL A 256 -4.98 17.31 -12.13
C VAL A 256 -6.15 18.26 -12.42
N ASN A 257 -6.93 17.97 -13.45
CA ASN A 257 -8.15 18.72 -13.76
C ASN A 257 -9.26 18.36 -12.77
N ILE A 258 -9.47 19.21 -11.79
CA ILE A 258 -10.43 18.98 -10.68
C ILE A 258 -11.86 18.84 -11.19
N ASP A 259 -12.28 19.66 -12.15
CA ASP A 259 -13.65 19.60 -12.68
C ASP A 259 -13.91 18.28 -13.39
N MET A 260 -12.94 17.82 -14.15
CA MET A 260 -13.00 16.54 -14.83
C MET A 260 -12.98 15.37 -13.85
N LEU A 261 -12.19 15.47 -12.78
CA LEU A 261 -12.17 14.49 -11.69
C LEU A 261 -13.55 14.42 -11.00
N LYS A 262 -14.14 15.56 -10.68
CA LYS A 262 -15.51 15.62 -10.09
C LYS A 262 -16.55 15.01 -11.03
N GLY A 263 -16.45 15.23 -12.33
CA GLY A 263 -17.30 14.60 -13.32
C GLY A 263 -17.19 13.08 -13.28
N LEU A 264 -15.98 12.53 -13.22
CA LEU A 264 -15.75 11.08 -13.08
C LEU A 264 -16.33 10.52 -11.78
N ILE A 265 -16.12 11.23 -10.67
CA ILE A 265 -16.67 10.88 -9.35
C ILE A 265 -18.18 10.79 -9.44
N THR A 266 -18.84 11.81 -9.99
CA THR A 266 -20.30 11.84 -10.17
C THR A 266 -20.76 10.65 -11.03
N THR A 267 -20.07 10.36 -12.13
CA THR A 267 -20.38 9.20 -12.98
C THR A 267 -20.34 7.89 -12.19
N ILE A 268 -19.32 7.71 -11.34
CA ILE A 268 -19.18 6.50 -10.53
C ILE A 268 -20.28 6.42 -9.47
N GLN A 269 -20.60 7.54 -8.81
CA GLN A 269 -21.67 7.63 -7.80
C GLN A 269 -23.05 7.35 -8.40
N ASP A 270 -23.30 7.77 -9.63
CA ASP A 270 -24.56 7.52 -10.33
C ASP A 270 -24.74 6.03 -10.70
N VAL A 271 -23.66 5.33 -11.09
CA VAL A 271 -23.73 3.94 -11.56
C VAL A 271 -23.56 2.89 -10.46
N GLU A 272 -22.86 3.22 -9.38
CA GLU A 272 -22.58 2.28 -8.28
C GLU A 272 -23.84 1.62 -7.71
N PRO A 273 -24.92 2.34 -7.36
CA PRO A 273 -26.13 1.73 -6.81
C PRO A 273 -26.80 0.73 -7.78
N VAL A 274 -26.77 1.03 -9.08
CA VAL A 274 -27.31 0.14 -10.12
C VAL A 274 -26.48 -1.14 -10.22
N VAL A 275 -25.15 -0.98 -10.24
CA VAL A 275 -24.23 -2.14 -10.31
C VAL A 275 -24.37 -3.01 -9.05
N THR A 276 -24.38 -2.40 -7.87
CA THR A 276 -24.50 -3.11 -6.59
C THR A 276 -25.84 -3.86 -6.49
N SER A 277 -26.97 -3.20 -6.82
CA SER A 277 -28.27 -3.86 -6.78
C SER A 277 -28.40 -4.99 -7.81
N SER A 278 -27.77 -4.87 -8.97
CA SER A 278 -27.76 -5.93 -9.98
C SER A 278 -26.92 -7.13 -9.54
N ILE A 279 -25.80 -6.90 -8.83
CA ILE A 279 -24.99 -7.97 -8.25
C ILE A 279 -25.81 -8.72 -7.19
N ASP A 280 -26.43 -8.01 -6.26
CA ASP A 280 -27.25 -8.61 -5.21
C ASP A 280 -28.44 -9.39 -5.81
N ALA A 281 -29.04 -8.89 -6.89
CA ALA A 281 -30.10 -9.59 -7.60
C ALA A 281 -29.60 -10.88 -8.31
N ILE A 282 -28.38 -10.89 -8.84
CA ILE A 282 -27.76 -12.07 -9.44
C ILE A 282 -27.45 -13.11 -8.36
N ASP A 283 -26.92 -12.70 -7.22
CA ASP A 283 -26.61 -13.59 -6.10
C ASP A 283 -27.87 -14.23 -5.50
N ALA A 284 -29.03 -13.58 -5.64
CA ALA A 284 -30.34 -14.09 -5.22
C ALA A 284 -30.98 -15.07 -6.24
N LEU A 285 -30.38 -15.29 -7.41
CA LEU A 285 -30.91 -16.21 -8.41
C LEU A 285 -30.76 -17.68 -7.97
N PRO A 286 -31.63 -18.61 -8.51
CA PRO A 286 -31.54 -20.01 -8.17
C PRO A 286 -30.17 -20.63 -8.48
N GLU A 287 -29.75 -21.58 -7.67
CA GLU A 287 -28.56 -22.39 -7.93
C GLU A 287 -28.71 -23.21 -9.22
N PRO A 288 -27.70 -23.21 -10.11
CA PRO A 288 -27.75 -23.98 -11.34
C PRO A 288 -27.56 -25.48 -11.11
N HIS A 289 -28.39 -26.29 -11.75
CA HIS A 289 -28.28 -27.74 -11.73
C HIS A 289 -27.37 -28.27 -12.84
N ILE A 290 -27.20 -27.53 -13.92
CA ILE A 290 -26.31 -27.88 -15.04
C ILE A 290 -24.87 -27.46 -14.70
N GLY A 291 -23.98 -28.46 -14.54
CA GLY A 291 -22.59 -28.21 -14.12
C GLY A 291 -21.81 -27.21 -14.99
N LYS A 292 -22.18 -27.09 -16.29
CA LYS A 292 -21.57 -26.11 -17.18
C LYS A 292 -22.04 -24.68 -16.86
N ILE A 293 -23.30 -24.51 -16.45
CA ILE A 293 -23.84 -23.23 -15.99
C ILE A 293 -23.17 -22.84 -14.69
N LYS A 294 -23.05 -23.77 -13.74
CA LYS A 294 -22.36 -23.55 -12.47
C LYS A 294 -20.91 -23.05 -12.67
N SER A 295 -20.12 -23.77 -13.47
CA SER A 295 -18.74 -23.38 -13.77
C SER A 295 -18.61 -22.02 -14.44
N LEU A 296 -19.65 -21.56 -15.11
CA LEU A 296 -19.66 -20.24 -15.72
C LEU A 296 -20.11 -19.17 -14.71
N MET A 297 -21.06 -19.46 -13.84
CA MET A 297 -21.45 -18.60 -12.72
C MET A 297 -20.25 -18.30 -11.83
N ASP A 298 -19.51 -19.34 -11.40
CA ASP A 298 -18.30 -19.18 -10.58
C ASP A 298 -17.26 -18.23 -11.21
N LYS A 299 -17.19 -18.17 -12.54
CA LYS A 299 -16.30 -17.25 -13.27
C LYS A 299 -16.77 -15.80 -13.31
N VAL A 300 -18.06 -15.57 -13.06
CA VAL A 300 -18.69 -14.24 -13.12
C VAL A 300 -18.85 -13.66 -11.72
N THR A 301 -19.33 -14.44 -10.77
CA THR A 301 -19.61 -13.97 -9.40
C THR A 301 -18.38 -13.48 -8.66
N GLY A 302 -17.22 -14.16 -8.80
CA GLY A 302 -15.98 -13.72 -8.18
C GLY A 302 -15.51 -12.33 -8.66
N PRO A 303 -15.37 -12.07 -9.97
CA PRO A 303 -15.09 -10.71 -10.49
C PRO A 303 -16.15 -9.67 -10.12
N MET A 304 -17.43 -10.06 -9.99
CA MET A 304 -18.50 -9.16 -9.59
C MET A 304 -18.35 -8.70 -8.13
N ALA A 305 -18.10 -9.63 -7.22
CA ALA A 305 -17.83 -9.31 -5.82
C ALA A 305 -16.63 -8.34 -5.69
N SER A 306 -15.56 -8.60 -6.44
CA SER A 306 -14.41 -7.69 -6.50
C SER A 306 -14.78 -6.31 -7.05
N LEU A 307 -15.67 -6.25 -8.05
CA LEU A 307 -16.14 -4.97 -8.60
C LEU A 307 -16.96 -4.18 -7.58
N LYS A 308 -17.87 -4.83 -6.86
CA LYS A 308 -18.67 -4.23 -5.79
C LYS A 308 -17.75 -3.59 -4.74
N THR A 309 -16.73 -4.32 -4.26
CA THR A 309 -15.74 -3.80 -3.32
C THR A 309 -14.98 -2.59 -3.88
N VAL A 310 -14.52 -2.65 -5.13
CA VAL A 310 -13.80 -1.54 -5.77
C VAL A 310 -14.68 -0.30 -5.91
N LEU A 311 -15.95 -0.45 -6.31
CA LEU A 311 -16.87 0.68 -6.44
C LEU A 311 -17.22 1.29 -5.08
N SER A 312 -17.44 0.46 -4.05
CA SER A 312 -17.65 0.93 -2.68
C SER A 312 -16.45 1.74 -2.19
N ASN A 313 -15.24 1.22 -2.33
CA ASN A 313 -14.02 1.93 -1.92
C ASN A 313 -13.84 3.26 -2.68
N ILE A 314 -14.09 3.26 -4.00
CA ILE A 314 -14.03 4.51 -4.78
C ILE A 314 -15.09 5.51 -4.27
N ASN A 315 -16.28 5.05 -3.91
CA ASN A 315 -17.36 5.90 -3.44
C ASN A 315 -17.03 6.54 -2.08
N GLU A 316 -16.27 5.87 -1.23
CA GLU A 316 -15.75 6.40 0.04
C GLU A 316 -14.64 7.44 -0.19
N ILE A 317 -13.72 7.18 -1.13
CA ILE A 317 -12.57 8.05 -1.44
C ILE A 317 -13.01 9.30 -2.22
N ALA A 318 -13.95 9.15 -3.12
CA ALA A 318 -14.33 10.13 -4.12
C ALA A 318 -14.73 11.51 -3.57
N PRO A 319 -15.50 11.63 -2.47
CA PRO A 319 -15.90 12.94 -1.94
C PRO A 319 -14.74 13.78 -1.40
N VAL A 320 -13.68 13.13 -0.93
CA VAL A 320 -12.56 13.76 -0.21
C VAL A 320 -11.41 14.09 -1.16
N LEU A 321 -11.22 13.30 -2.21
CA LEU A 321 -10.10 13.42 -3.15
C LEU A 321 -9.96 14.83 -3.80
N PRO A 322 -11.02 15.54 -4.24
CA PRO A 322 -10.87 16.90 -4.75
C PRO A 322 -10.29 17.87 -3.73
N GLN A 323 -10.71 17.78 -2.46
CA GLN A 323 -10.22 18.64 -1.38
C GLN A 323 -8.73 18.38 -1.11
N MET A 324 -8.30 17.11 -1.09
CA MET A 324 -6.89 16.73 -0.97
C MET A 324 -6.05 17.27 -2.13
N LEU A 325 -6.66 17.46 -3.31
CA LEU A 325 -6.05 18.07 -4.48
C LEU A 325 -6.20 19.60 -4.55
N GLY A 326 -6.59 20.23 -3.46
CA GLY A 326 -6.64 21.69 -3.34
C GLY A 326 -7.89 22.34 -3.94
N ASP A 327 -9.00 21.59 -4.10
CA ASP A 327 -10.29 22.15 -4.46
C ASP A 327 -10.85 23.02 -3.31
N GLY A 328 -11.08 24.29 -3.59
CA GLY A 328 -11.59 25.24 -2.58
C GLY A 328 -10.54 25.82 -1.63
N GLY A 329 -9.27 25.44 -1.73
CA GLY A 329 -8.17 25.98 -0.94
C GLY A 329 -6.86 25.26 -1.13
N SER A 330 -5.74 25.97 -0.96
CA SER A 330 -4.41 25.35 -1.03
C SER A 330 -4.23 24.35 0.12
N ARG A 331 -3.67 23.17 -0.21
CA ARG A 331 -3.24 22.14 0.72
C ARG A 331 -1.72 22.11 0.79
N THR A 332 -1.19 21.85 1.95
CA THR A 332 0.24 21.69 2.14
C THR A 332 0.51 20.37 2.83
N TYR A 333 1.30 19.49 2.20
CA TYR A 333 1.72 18.23 2.79
C TYR A 333 3.21 18.28 3.09
N LEU A 334 3.63 17.77 4.25
CA LEU A 334 5.04 17.59 4.56
C LEU A 334 5.56 16.33 3.87
N LEU A 335 6.44 16.49 2.88
CA LEU A 335 7.12 15.37 2.25
C LEU A 335 8.40 15.03 3.03
N MET A 336 8.53 13.77 3.44
CA MET A 336 9.72 13.20 4.04
C MET A 336 10.39 12.24 3.06
N ALA A 337 11.60 12.57 2.61
CA ALA A 337 12.42 11.68 1.81
C ALA A 337 13.25 10.80 2.76
N GLN A 338 12.87 9.52 2.86
CA GLN A 338 13.47 8.54 3.77
C GLN A 338 14.74 7.94 3.16
N GLN A 339 15.79 7.82 3.96
CA GLN A 339 17.10 7.31 3.57
C GLN A 339 17.27 5.86 4.09
N ASN A 340 16.88 4.85 3.29
CA ASN A 340 16.95 3.44 3.72
C ASN A 340 18.37 2.92 3.98
N ALA A 341 19.42 3.63 3.53
CA ALA A 341 20.78 3.30 3.91
C ALA A 341 21.11 3.70 5.37
N GLU A 342 20.23 4.49 6.01
CA GLU A 342 20.15 4.71 7.46
C GLU A 342 18.78 4.23 7.94
N LEU A 343 18.65 2.93 8.17
CA LEU A 343 17.38 2.27 8.38
C LEU A 343 16.66 2.78 9.64
N ARG A 344 15.35 2.95 9.54
CA ARG A 344 14.41 3.23 10.63
C ARG A 344 13.18 2.35 10.46
N ALA A 345 12.39 2.19 11.50
CA ALA A 345 11.27 1.25 11.51
C ALA A 345 10.26 1.44 10.36
N THR A 346 9.99 2.68 9.94
CA THR A 346 9.10 2.98 8.81
C THR A 346 9.80 3.03 7.44
N GLY A 347 11.09 2.67 7.36
CA GLY A 347 11.87 2.62 6.11
C GLY A 347 13.26 3.26 6.23
N GLY A 348 13.36 4.51 6.59
CA GLY A 348 14.65 5.18 6.68
C GLY A 348 14.62 6.50 7.45
N LEU A 349 15.81 7.00 7.76
CA LEU A 349 15.96 8.32 8.35
C LEU A 349 15.39 9.39 7.41
N PRO A 350 14.53 10.32 7.88
CA PRO A 350 14.12 11.49 7.09
C PRO A 350 15.34 12.37 6.73
N GLY A 351 15.91 12.11 5.55
CA GLY A 351 17.14 12.79 5.10
C GLY A 351 16.89 14.22 4.63
N SER A 352 15.76 14.44 3.98
CA SER A 352 15.28 15.75 3.55
C SER A 352 13.78 15.84 3.76
N ILE A 353 13.31 17.02 4.17
CA ILE A 353 11.91 17.30 4.41
C ILE A 353 11.53 18.65 3.81
N GLY A 354 10.33 18.75 3.27
CA GLY A 354 9.85 20.00 2.70
C GLY A 354 8.38 19.92 2.30
N PRO A 355 7.75 21.06 1.95
CA PRO A 355 6.34 21.10 1.63
C PRO A 355 6.08 20.68 0.18
N LEU A 356 5.04 19.87 0.00
CA LEU A 356 4.28 19.73 -1.23
C LEU A 356 3.07 20.64 -1.14
N ILE A 357 2.96 21.61 -2.04
CA ILE A 357 1.85 22.55 -2.08
C ILE A 357 0.94 22.12 -3.22
N VAL A 358 -0.32 21.89 -2.93
CA VAL A 358 -1.32 21.46 -3.90
C VAL A 358 -2.43 22.51 -3.97
N GLU A 359 -2.61 23.10 -5.13
CA GLU A 359 -3.61 24.15 -5.35
C GLU A 359 -4.31 23.92 -6.69
N ASN A 360 -5.61 23.74 -6.66
CA ASN A 360 -6.43 23.47 -7.84
C ASN A 360 -5.83 22.36 -8.73
N GLY A 361 -5.47 21.24 -8.12
CA GLY A 361 -4.85 20.08 -8.78
C GLY A 361 -3.39 20.23 -9.16
N ARG A 362 -2.79 21.41 -9.03
CA ARG A 362 -1.36 21.63 -9.32
C ARG A 362 -0.52 21.33 -8.11
N ILE A 363 0.42 20.41 -8.29
CA ILE A 363 1.40 20.02 -7.26
C ILE A 363 2.68 20.80 -7.50
N THR A 364 3.16 21.50 -6.48
CA THR A 364 4.44 22.20 -6.49
C THR A 364 5.27 21.80 -5.28
N VAL A 365 6.57 21.73 -5.47
CA VAL A 365 7.52 21.40 -4.41
C VAL A 365 8.12 22.70 -3.87
N GLY A 366 8.03 22.90 -2.57
CA GLY A 366 8.61 24.05 -1.92
C GLY A 366 10.09 23.84 -1.53
N GLU A 367 10.59 24.72 -0.68
CA GLU A 367 11.98 24.64 -0.21
C GLU A 367 12.13 23.51 0.83
N PHE A 368 13.15 22.68 0.65
CA PHE A 368 13.44 21.58 1.56
C PHE A 368 14.51 21.96 2.58
N VAL A 369 14.42 21.39 3.77
CA VAL A 369 15.44 21.43 4.81
C VAL A 369 16.11 20.08 5.00
N ALA A 370 17.37 20.05 5.42
CA ALA A 370 18.02 18.81 5.83
C ALA A 370 17.30 18.21 7.04
N GLY A 371 17.12 16.90 7.06
CA GLY A 371 16.57 16.19 8.22
C GLY A 371 17.41 16.41 9.49
N SER A 372 18.72 16.65 9.33
CA SER A 372 19.62 17.01 10.44
C SER A 372 19.38 18.43 11.00
N THR A 373 18.52 19.23 10.41
CA THR A 373 18.20 20.58 10.91
C THR A 373 17.46 20.45 12.25
N ASN A 374 18.04 21.05 13.28
CA ASN A 374 17.36 21.20 14.56
C ASN A 374 16.53 22.48 14.51
N PHE A 375 15.23 22.34 14.65
CA PHE A 375 14.34 23.45 14.91
C PHE A 375 14.58 23.96 16.35
N SER A 376 14.04 25.13 16.70
CA SER A 376 14.28 25.71 18.01
C SER A 376 13.87 24.79 19.16
N THR A 377 14.46 24.96 20.34
CA THR A 377 14.08 24.19 21.54
C THR A 377 12.62 24.39 21.93
N GLU A 378 12.01 25.52 21.55
CA GLU A 378 10.58 25.78 21.74
C GLU A 378 9.70 24.86 20.88
N ALA A 379 10.29 24.24 19.86
CA ALA A 379 9.63 23.28 18.98
C ALA A 379 9.64 21.84 19.52
N ASN A 380 10.35 21.59 20.60
CA ASN A 380 10.41 20.26 21.18
C ASN A 380 9.04 19.82 21.71
N MET A 381 8.66 18.61 21.36
CA MET A 381 7.38 18.01 21.72
C MET A 381 7.49 16.98 22.84
N HIS A 382 8.49 17.14 23.75
CA HIS A 382 8.73 16.19 24.85
C HIS A 382 7.47 15.89 25.71
N GLY A 383 6.61 16.88 25.88
CA GLY A 383 5.37 16.72 26.66
C GLY A 383 4.35 15.79 26.01
N ASP A 384 4.51 15.47 24.72
CA ASP A 384 3.63 14.57 23.97
C ASP A 384 4.16 13.12 23.95
N VAL A 385 5.38 12.89 24.44
CA VAL A 385 5.99 11.55 24.49
C VAL A 385 5.44 10.79 25.70
N THR A 386 4.87 9.61 25.48
CA THR A 386 4.44 8.74 26.57
C THR A 386 5.64 8.06 27.25
N ALA A 387 5.42 7.48 28.42
CA ALA A 387 6.47 6.74 29.12
C ALA A 387 6.92 5.50 28.33
N GLU A 388 5.97 4.85 27.66
CA GLU A 388 6.21 3.69 26.81
C GLU A 388 7.00 4.07 25.56
N GLU A 389 6.64 5.17 24.88
CA GLU A 389 7.39 5.71 23.73
C GLU A 389 8.82 6.06 24.10
N ASN A 390 9.01 6.74 25.23
CA ASN A 390 10.35 7.08 25.70
C ASN A 390 11.19 5.84 26.01
N ALA A 391 10.59 4.79 26.54
CA ALA A 391 11.28 3.54 26.82
C ALA A 391 11.63 2.74 25.56
N LEU A 392 10.77 2.75 24.54
CA LEU A 392 10.95 2.02 23.28
C LEU A 392 11.81 2.78 22.27
N PHE A 393 11.57 4.09 22.07
CA PHE A 393 12.06 4.86 20.96
C PHE A 393 12.90 6.09 21.37
N SER A 394 13.05 6.34 22.67
CA SER A 394 13.67 7.54 23.23
C SER A 394 12.84 8.82 22.96
N ASP A 395 13.00 9.81 23.84
CA ASP A 395 12.44 11.16 23.68
C ASP A 395 12.98 11.95 22.47
N ARG A 396 14.04 11.42 21.82
CA ARG A 396 14.60 12.01 20.59
C ARG A 396 13.58 12.09 19.46
N MET A 397 12.58 11.20 19.42
CA MET A 397 11.51 11.24 18.44
C MET A 397 10.70 12.56 18.50
N ALA A 398 10.68 13.24 19.64
CA ALA A 398 9.99 14.51 19.83
C ALA A 398 10.90 15.74 19.70
N THR A 399 12.20 15.54 19.51
CA THR A 399 13.18 16.62 19.44
C THR A 399 13.99 16.66 18.16
N ARG A 400 13.98 15.56 17.40
CA ARG A 400 14.73 15.38 16.16
C ARG A 400 13.87 14.73 15.12
N ILE A 401 13.61 15.42 14.03
CA ILE A 401 12.79 14.87 12.94
C ILE A 401 13.41 13.62 12.33
N THR A 402 14.75 13.49 12.36
CA THR A 402 15.49 12.30 11.92
C THR A 402 15.24 11.05 12.77
N ASP A 403 14.74 11.23 13.98
CA ASP A 403 14.53 10.15 14.94
C ASP A 403 13.06 9.83 15.17
N THR A 404 12.12 10.55 14.50
CA THR A 404 10.68 10.25 14.55
C THR A 404 10.36 8.83 14.09
N ASN A 405 11.07 8.35 13.07
CA ASN A 405 10.85 7.09 12.38
C ASN A 405 11.41 5.85 13.12
N PHE A 406 11.90 6.00 14.35
CA PHE A 406 12.17 4.83 15.22
C PHE A 406 10.88 4.15 15.63
N ASN A 407 9.77 4.90 15.73
CA ASN A 407 8.45 4.32 15.95
C ASN A 407 7.92 3.71 14.66
N PRO A 408 7.46 2.44 14.64
CA PRO A 408 6.86 1.84 13.45
C PRO A 408 5.44 2.32 13.16
N ASP A 409 4.75 2.99 14.09
CA ASP A 409 3.42 3.55 13.92
C ASP A 409 3.49 4.90 13.19
N PHE A 410 3.29 4.89 11.88
CA PHE A 410 3.50 6.08 11.06
C PHE A 410 2.59 7.26 11.40
N PRO A 411 1.32 7.11 11.81
CA PRO A 411 0.52 8.25 12.31
C PRO A 411 1.20 8.97 13.48
N ARG A 412 1.85 8.23 14.36
CA ARG A 412 2.60 8.84 15.47
C ARG A 412 3.89 9.51 15.02
N VAL A 413 4.59 8.91 14.05
CA VAL A 413 5.74 9.55 13.37
C VAL A 413 5.32 10.86 12.71
N ALA A 414 4.22 10.86 11.98
CA ALA A 414 3.69 12.02 11.27
C ALA A 414 3.29 13.15 12.24
N HIS A 415 2.69 12.81 13.38
CA HIS A 415 2.36 13.77 14.44
C HIS A 415 3.60 14.53 14.91
N PHE A 416 4.69 13.83 15.23
CA PHE A 416 5.93 14.47 15.66
C PHE A 416 6.61 15.24 14.53
N ALA A 417 6.69 14.64 13.33
CA ALA A 417 7.31 15.29 12.18
C ALA A 417 6.61 16.60 11.82
N LYS A 418 5.25 16.58 11.77
CA LYS A 418 4.43 17.77 11.56
C LYS A 418 4.69 18.82 12.62
N GLY A 419 4.61 18.45 13.90
CA GLY A 419 4.80 19.38 15.02
C GLY A 419 6.17 20.04 15.01
N LEU A 420 7.24 19.28 14.77
CA LEU A 420 8.61 19.78 14.66
C LEU A 420 8.79 20.70 13.45
N TYR A 421 8.24 20.31 12.28
CA TYR A 421 8.31 21.11 11.07
C TYR A 421 7.56 22.45 11.22
N GLU A 422 6.32 22.42 11.68
CA GLU A 422 5.51 23.62 11.91
C GLU A 422 6.16 24.55 12.94
N ALA A 423 6.72 23.99 13.99
CA ALA A 423 7.45 24.74 14.99
C ALA A 423 8.70 25.42 14.40
N GLY A 424 9.44 24.70 13.55
CA GLY A 424 10.65 25.24 12.94
C GLY A 424 10.42 26.26 11.85
N THR A 425 9.37 26.11 11.05
CA THR A 425 9.12 26.94 9.87
C THR A 425 7.99 27.97 10.05
N GLY A 426 7.05 27.71 10.96
CA GLY A 426 5.80 28.46 11.09
C GLY A 426 4.78 28.12 10.00
N GLN A 427 5.08 27.20 9.07
CA GLN A 427 4.21 26.77 8.00
C GLN A 427 3.36 25.60 8.47
N LYS A 428 2.02 25.70 8.33
CA LYS A 428 1.08 24.64 8.62
C LYS A 428 1.08 23.60 7.51
N VAL A 429 0.87 22.34 7.88
CA VAL A 429 0.71 21.22 6.94
C VAL A 429 -0.55 20.43 7.27
N ASP A 430 -1.22 19.96 6.23
CA ASP A 430 -2.50 19.23 6.31
C ASP A 430 -2.28 17.71 6.44
N GLY A 431 -1.05 17.25 6.19
CA GLY A 431 -0.68 15.83 6.31
C GLY A 431 0.82 15.64 6.09
N VAL A 432 1.26 14.39 6.23
CA VAL A 432 2.65 13.97 6.06
C VAL A 432 2.71 12.81 5.09
N ILE A 433 3.61 12.91 4.10
CA ILE A 433 3.85 11.87 3.10
C ILE A 433 5.31 11.45 3.24
N ALA A 434 5.58 10.15 3.26
CA ALA A 434 6.92 9.60 3.28
C ALA A 434 7.16 8.73 2.04
N ILE A 435 8.31 8.93 1.40
CA ILE A 435 8.77 8.13 0.25
C ILE A 435 10.24 7.81 0.39
N ASP A 436 10.72 6.79 -0.34
CA ASP A 436 12.13 6.40 -0.35
C ASP A 436 12.74 6.42 -1.77
N PRO A 437 14.09 6.38 -1.93
CA PRO A 437 14.75 6.35 -3.23
C PRO A 437 14.44 5.10 -4.07
N VAL A 438 14.03 3.99 -3.47
CA VAL A 438 13.61 2.80 -4.22
C VAL A 438 12.26 3.06 -4.90
N PHE A 439 11.33 3.69 -4.20
CA PHE A 439 10.07 4.12 -4.80
C PHE A 439 10.29 5.18 -5.90
N LEU A 440 11.20 6.13 -5.69
CA LEU A 440 11.60 7.08 -6.73
C LEU A 440 12.15 6.35 -7.96
N GLN A 441 12.95 5.29 -7.77
CA GLN A 441 13.43 4.44 -8.86
C GLN A 441 12.29 3.81 -9.66
N TYR A 442 11.23 3.33 -9.00
CA TYR A 442 10.04 2.80 -9.68
C TYR A 442 9.33 3.87 -10.52
N LEU A 443 9.24 5.09 -10.01
CA LEU A 443 8.66 6.21 -10.74
C LEU A 443 9.50 6.61 -11.95
N LEU A 444 10.84 6.62 -11.82
CA LEU A 444 11.75 6.90 -12.94
C LEU A 444 11.75 5.79 -14.00
N ALA A 445 11.51 4.54 -13.61
CA ALA A 445 11.31 3.45 -14.57
C ALA A 445 10.09 3.68 -15.47
N LEU A 446 9.10 4.42 -15.00
CA LEU A 446 7.94 4.83 -15.80
C LEU A 446 8.16 6.11 -16.57
N ALA A 447 8.69 7.13 -15.92
CA ALA A 447 8.76 8.50 -16.45
C ALA A 447 10.00 8.77 -17.31
N GLY A 448 10.98 7.85 -17.28
CA GLY A 448 12.25 7.99 -17.98
C GLY A 448 13.38 8.54 -17.10
N SER A 449 14.59 8.61 -17.67
CA SER A 449 15.80 9.00 -16.98
C SER A 449 15.99 10.52 -16.90
N VAL A 450 16.84 10.94 -15.95
CA VAL A 450 17.31 12.33 -15.83
C VAL A 450 18.84 12.37 -15.77
N ASP A 451 19.44 13.42 -16.34
CA ASP A 451 20.88 13.65 -16.32
C ASP A 451 21.22 14.76 -15.32
N VAL A 452 22.00 14.42 -14.29
CA VAL A 452 22.43 15.34 -13.24
C VAL A 452 23.96 15.40 -13.18
N ALA A 453 24.52 16.54 -13.50
CA ALA A 453 25.99 16.75 -13.52
C ALA A 453 26.76 15.71 -14.36
N GLY A 454 26.15 15.20 -15.46
CA GLY A 454 26.73 14.19 -16.32
C GLY A 454 26.57 12.73 -15.83
N ILE A 455 25.79 12.52 -14.76
CA ILE A 455 25.42 11.20 -14.25
C ILE A 455 23.97 10.93 -14.67
N ASN A 456 23.74 9.85 -15.41
CA ASN A 456 22.39 9.42 -15.79
C ASN A 456 21.74 8.64 -14.64
N VAL A 457 20.60 9.15 -14.17
CA VAL A 457 19.78 8.54 -13.09
C VAL A 457 18.50 8.02 -13.71
N ASN A 458 18.18 6.75 -13.51
CA ASN A 458 17.10 6.05 -14.18
C ASN A 458 16.45 4.97 -13.28
N GLY A 459 15.49 4.22 -13.86
CA GLY A 459 14.77 3.17 -13.18
C GLY A 459 15.60 1.96 -12.71
N ASP A 460 16.87 1.86 -13.12
CA ASP A 460 17.74 0.74 -12.74
C ASP A 460 18.75 1.12 -11.66
N ASN A 461 19.09 2.42 -11.52
CA ASN A 461 20.23 2.85 -10.70
C ASN A 461 19.95 3.94 -9.67
N ALA A 462 18.76 4.56 -9.66
CA ALA A 462 18.48 5.72 -8.81
C ALA A 462 18.68 5.39 -7.31
N ALA A 463 18.20 4.25 -6.86
CA ALA A 463 18.36 3.82 -5.47
C ALA A 463 19.84 3.64 -5.11
N ALA A 464 20.61 2.94 -5.93
CA ALA A 464 22.03 2.72 -5.69
C ALA A 464 22.81 4.05 -5.65
N LEU A 465 22.56 4.93 -6.59
CA LEU A 465 23.21 6.24 -6.64
C LEU A 465 22.88 7.09 -5.40
N MET A 466 21.61 7.14 -4.99
CA MET A 466 21.18 8.01 -3.89
C MET A 466 21.47 7.42 -2.50
N LEU A 467 21.54 6.11 -2.37
CA LEU A 467 21.71 5.44 -1.08
C LEU A 467 23.17 5.06 -0.79
N HIS A 468 24.03 4.94 -1.82
CA HIS A 468 25.37 4.40 -1.66
C HIS A 468 26.41 5.04 -2.58
N ASP A 469 26.28 4.96 -3.91
CA ASP A 469 27.39 5.20 -4.83
C ASP A 469 27.86 6.67 -4.83
N ALA A 470 26.94 7.62 -4.72
CA ALA A 470 27.27 9.04 -4.67
C ALA A 470 28.21 9.38 -3.53
N TYR A 471 28.10 8.73 -2.38
CA TYR A 471 28.97 8.97 -1.22
C TYR A 471 30.41 8.49 -1.42
N ASN A 472 30.62 7.51 -2.30
CA ASN A 472 31.94 7.03 -2.69
C ASN A 472 32.55 7.83 -3.86
N MET A 473 31.71 8.45 -4.69
CA MET A 473 32.11 9.12 -5.93
C MET A 473 32.31 10.64 -5.77
N LEU A 474 31.55 11.27 -4.88
CA LEU A 474 31.43 12.72 -4.77
C LEU A 474 31.89 13.22 -3.41
N SER A 475 32.32 14.49 -3.34
CA SER A 475 32.48 15.15 -2.04
C SER A 475 31.14 15.42 -1.39
N VAL A 476 31.11 15.69 -0.09
CA VAL A 476 29.87 15.98 0.65
C VAL A 476 29.07 17.12 -0.02
N GLU A 477 29.73 18.20 -0.42
CA GLU A 477 29.09 19.33 -1.09
C GLU A 477 28.56 18.96 -2.47
N GLN A 478 29.29 18.15 -3.23
CA GLN A 478 28.81 17.64 -4.53
C GLN A 478 27.65 16.64 -4.38
N THR A 479 27.66 15.86 -3.31
CA THR A 479 26.58 14.92 -3.02
C THR A 479 25.26 15.64 -2.75
N ASP A 480 25.29 16.72 -1.96
CA ASP A 480 24.10 17.55 -1.69
C ASP A 480 23.55 18.19 -2.98
N GLN A 481 24.44 18.72 -3.82
CA GLN A 481 24.07 19.30 -5.12
C GLN A 481 23.49 18.24 -6.08
N PHE A 482 24.08 17.05 -6.08
CA PHE A 482 23.62 15.93 -6.89
C PHE A 482 22.22 15.49 -6.47
N PHE A 483 21.97 15.28 -5.19
CA PHE A 483 20.63 14.85 -4.71
C PHE A 483 19.56 15.89 -4.97
N SER A 484 19.88 17.15 -4.80
CA SER A 484 18.98 18.25 -5.14
C SER A 484 18.63 18.25 -6.62
N GLY A 485 19.64 18.07 -7.48
CA GLY A 485 19.47 17.97 -8.91
C GLY A 485 18.62 16.76 -9.32
N VAL A 486 18.89 15.58 -8.76
CA VAL A 486 18.09 14.37 -9.01
C VAL A 486 16.63 14.60 -8.67
N ALA A 487 16.37 15.12 -7.50
CA ALA A 487 15.02 15.29 -7.04
C ALA A 487 14.22 16.29 -7.88
N GLY A 488 14.82 17.44 -8.18
CA GLY A 488 14.16 18.45 -9.01
C GLY A 488 13.87 17.97 -10.42
N LEU A 489 14.86 17.34 -11.06
CA LEU A 489 14.68 16.84 -12.41
C LEU A 489 13.76 15.62 -12.46
N ALA A 490 13.86 14.70 -11.49
CA ALA A 490 12.98 13.54 -11.39
C ALA A 490 11.52 13.96 -11.19
N PHE A 491 11.25 14.91 -10.28
CA PHE A 491 9.90 15.45 -10.07
C PHE A 491 9.35 16.04 -11.38
N LYS A 492 10.13 16.87 -12.05
CA LYS A 492 9.72 17.48 -13.34
C LYS A 492 9.47 16.42 -14.41
N GLN A 493 10.34 15.41 -14.52
CA GLN A 493 10.22 14.30 -15.45
C GLN A 493 8.95 13.49 -15.19
N ILE A 494 8.71 13.13 -13.92
CA ILE A 494 7.53 12.38 -13.51
C ILE A 494 6.26 13.19 -13.82
N MET A 495 6.18 14.44 -13.36
CA MET A 495 4.99 15.28 -13.58
C MET A 495 4.76 15.62 -15.03
N GLY A 496 5.83 15.82 -15.81
CA GLY A 496 5.74 16.12 -17.25
C GLY A 496 5.27 14.94 -18.09
N ASN A 497 5.58 13.71 -17.67
CA ASN A 497 5.29 12.49 -18.42
C ASN A 497 4.10 11.69 -17.90
N LEU A 498 3.44 12.12 -16.81
CA LEU A 498 2.29 11.40 -16.24
C LEU A 498 1.20 11.10 -17.25
N GLY A 499 0.95 11.99 -18.20
CA GLY A 499 -0.02 11.79 -19.27
C GLY A 499 0.38 10.69 -20.27
N GLU A 500 1.68 10.51 -20.54
CA GLU A 500 2.20 9.49 -21.47
C GLU A 500 2.35 8.11 -20.82
N VAL A 501 2.67 8.08 -19.53
CA VAL A 501 2.84 6.84 -18.72
C VAL A 501 1.56 6.01 -18.68
N GLY A 502 0.43 6.67 -18.69
CA GLY A 502 -0.90 6.05 -18.57
C GLY A 502 -1.25 5.69 -17.12
N PHE A 503 -2.48 5.98 -16.75
CA PHE A 503 -2.97 5.81 -15.37
C PHE A 503 -2.80 4.38 -14.82
N SER A 504 -3.01 3.36 -15.65
CA SER A 504 -2.88 1.96 -15.20
C SER A 504 -1.46 1.64 -14.70
N ASN A 505 -0.43 2.18 -15.33
CA ASN A 505 0.95 1.95 -14.92
C ASN A 505 1.29 2.77 -13.66
N LEU A 506 0.81 4.01 -13.59
CA LEU A 506 0.96 4.84 -12.41
C LEU A 506 0.31 4.20 -11.18
N PHE A 507 -0.96 3.75 -11.28
CA PHE A 507 -1.65 3.07 -10.18
C PHE A 507 -0.98 1.76 -9.77
N LYS A 508 -0.44 0.99 -10.71
CA LYS A 508 0.34 -0.22 -10.38
C LYS A 508 1.59 0.12 -9.59
N THR A 509 2.29 1.17 -10.00
CA THR A 509 3.53 1.59 -9.32
C THR A 509 3.25 2.17 -7.94
N LEU A 510 2.19 2.98 -7.79
CA LEU A 510 1.71 3.44 -6.49
C LEU A 510 1.30 2.25 -5.61
N GLY A 511 0.49 1.33 -6.15
CA GLY A 511 0.08 0.12 -5.43
C GLY A 511 1.26 -0.75 -4.98
N ARG A 512 2.32 -0.83 -5.81
CA ARG A 512 3.57 -1.49 -5.42
C ARG A 512 4.27 -0.74 -4.28
N GLY A 513 4.41 0.58 -4.39
CA GLY A 513 5.00 1.41 -3.33
C GLY A 513 4.26 1.30 -2.00
N ILE A 514 2.92 1.24 -2.05
CA ILE A 514 2.07 1.03 -0.88
C ILE A 514 2.27 -0.38 -0.30
N ALA A 515 2.20 -1.41 -1.14
CA ALA A 515 2.36 -2.81 -0.71
C ALA A 515 3.74 -3.10 -0.10
N GLU A 516 4.78 -2.42 -0.58
CA GLU A 516 6.14 -2.51 -0.05
C GLU A 516 6.40 -1.52 1.10
N HIS A 517 5.40 -0.76 1.57
CA HIS A 517 5.50 0.29 2.60
C HIS A 517 6.55 1.39 2.30
N ARG A 518 6.80 1.66 1.00
CA ARG A 518 7.72 2.70 0.51
C ARG A 518 7.03 4.03 0.23
N PHE A 519 5.71 4.01 0.21
CA PHE A 519 4.85 5.19 0.16
C PHE A 519 3.90 5.12 1.36
N LEU A 520 4.05 6.06 2.29
CA LEU A 520 3.20 6.21 3.46
C LEU A 520 2.59 7.61 3.44
N ALA A 521 1.36 7.72 3.90
CA ALA A 521 0.65 9.00 3.99
C ALA A 521 -0.25 9.03 5.21
N TRP A 522 -0.19 10.14 5.93
CA TRP A 522 -1.06 10.45 7.07
C TRP A 522 -1.68 11.82 6.89
N MET A 523 -2.96 11.97 7.21
CA MET A 523 -3.71 13.21 7.09
C MET A 523 -4.21 13.68 8.45
N GLU A 524 -4.18 15.00 8.68
CA GLU A 524 -4.67 15.58 9.94
C GLU A 524 -6.20 15.53 10.02
N ASN A 525 -6.89 15.59 8.88
CA ASN A 525 -8.34 15.41 8.81
C ASN A 525 -8.68 13.92 8.98
N PRO A 526 -9.51 13.55 9.99
CA PRO A 526 -9.85 12.13 10.22
C PRO A 526 -10.54 11.44 9.05
N GLU A 527 -11.36 12.14 8.26
CA GLU A 527 -12.02 11.59 7.08
C GLU A 527 -11.01 11.27 5.96
N GLU A 528 -9.98 12.13 5.82
CA GLU A 528 -8.87 11.89 4.87
C GLU A 528 -7.94 10.76 5.36
N GLU A 529 -7.72 10.65 6.68
CA GLU A 529 -6.92 9.59 7.28
C GLU A 529 -7.58 8.21 7.17
N GLU A 530 -8.91 8.15 7.29
CA GLU A 530 -9.66 6.92 7.05
C GLU A 530 -9.43 6.41 5.62
N ILE A 531 -9.36 7.31 4.64
CA ILE A 531 -9.02 6.98 3.26
C ILE A 531 -7.59 6.45 3.13
N MET A 532 -6.60 7.04 3.82
CA MET A 532 -5.23 6.52 3.81
C MET A 532 -5.17 5.11 4.39
N THR A 533 -5.97 4.84 5.41
CA THR A 533 -6.11 3.50 6.00
C THR A 533 -6.76 2.52 5.02
N LEU A 534 -7.86 2.91 4.37
CA LEU A 534 -8.54 2.09 3.36
C LEU A 534 -7.63 1.79 2.16
N MET A 535 -6.81 2.74 1.73
CA MET A 535 -5.82 2.57 0.67
C MET A 535 -4.61 1.73 1.10
N GLY A 536 -4.44 1.44 2.39
CA GLY A 536 -3.32 0.68 2.95
C GLY A 536 -2.01 1.47 3.06
N CYS A 537 -2.04 2.80 2.94
CA CYS A 537 -0.86 3.66 3.01
C CYS A 537 -0.74 4.49 4.30
N SER A 538 -1.67 4.38 5.25
CA SER A 538 -1.59 5.10 6.54
C SER A 538 -0.36 4.69 7.35
N GLY A 539 0.17 3.49 7.18
CA GLY A 539 1.30 2.96 7.96
C GLY A 539 1.00 2.79 9.45
N ALA A 540 -0.26 2.87 9.85
CA ALA A 540 -0.69 2.60 11.22
C ALA A 540 -0.43 1.14 11.60
N LEU A 541 -0.03 0.90 12.84
CA LEU A 541 0.04 -0.45 13.38
C LEU A 541 -1.37 -1.05 13.46
N LYS A 542 -1.53 -2.24 12.90
CA LYS A 542 -2.82 -2.90 12.83
C LYS A 542 -3.29 -3.36 14.22
N ASN A 543 -4.55 -3.10 14.53
CA ASN A 543 -5.17 -3.47 15.80
C ASN A 543 -6.53 -4.18 15.56
N ASP A 544 -6.56 -5.10 14.60
CA ASP A 544 -7.72 -5.90 14.29
C ASP A 544 -7.40 -7.39 14.49
N PRO A 545 -8.02 -8.06 15.47
CA PRO A 545 -7.78 -9.48 15.71
C PRO A 545 -8.33 -10.37 14.59
N ALA A 546 -9.28 -9.91 13.76
CA ALA A 546 -9.79 -10.66 12.62
C ALA A 546 -8.78 -10.74 11.46
N GLU A 547 -7.90 -9.73 11.36
CA GLU A 547 -6.84 -9.64 10.36
C GLU A 547 -5.47 -9.55 11.02
N PRO A 548 -4.95 -10.64 11.59
CA PRO A 548 -3.75 -10.61 12.43
C PRO A 548 -2.49 -10.22 11.62
N GLU A 549 -1.75 -9.25 12.14
CA GLU A 549 -0.50 -8.78 11.53
C GLU A 549 0.65 -8.85 12.55
N LEU A 550 1.71 -9.55 12.19
CA LEU A 550 2.98 -9.56 12.92
C LEU A 550 3.86 -8.41 12.41
N GLY A 551 4.25 -7.51 13.28
CA GLY A 551 5.26 -6.49 12.96
C GLY A 551 6.68 -7.01 13.17
N VAL A 552 7.55 -6.85 12.17
CA VAL A 552 8.99 -7.17 12.26
C VAL A 552 9.77 -5.97 11.77
N TYR A 553 10.20 -5.09 12.69
CA TYR A 553 10.81 -3.83 12.32
C TYR A 553 12.27 -3.74 12.73
N PHE A 554 13.03 -2.97 11.95
CA PHE A 554 14.46 -2.77 12.13
C PHE A 554 14.80 -1.28 12.12
N ALA A 555 15.72 -0.88 12.98
CA ALA A 555 16.31 0.45 12.95
C ALA A 555 17.82 0.36 13.20
N ASP A 556 18.60 1.20 12.51
CA ASP A 556 20.06 1.25 12.60
C ASP A 556 20.50 2.44 13.46
N GLU A 557 21.32 2.19 14.47
CA GLU A 557 22.01 3.22 15.26
C GLU A 557 23.52 3.29 14.98
N THR A 558 23.99 2.77 13.87
CA THR A 558 25.43 2.84 13.51
C THR A 558 25.86 4.27 13.08
N TRP A 559 24.90 5.18 12.90
CA TRP A 559 25.12 6.58 12.47
C TRP A 559 25.85 6.68 11.13
N SER A 560 25.38 5.97 10.12
CA SER A 560 26.05 5.85 8.83
C SER A 560 25.11 5.35 7.74
N LYS A 561 25.63 5.15 6.53
CA LYS A 561 24.91 4.56 5.41
C LYS A 561 25.10 3.03 5.31
N ILE A 562 25.50 2.37 6.41
CA ILE A 562 25.85 0.94 6.40
C ILE A 562 24.64 0.04 6.16
N SER A 563 23.42 0.50 6.48
CA SER A 563 22.19 -0.26 6.23
C SER A 563 21.91 -0.50 4.74
N TRP A 564 22.66 0.13 3.82
CA TRP A 564 22.70 -0.28 2.42
C TRP A 564 23.01 -1.78 2.25
N TYR A 565 23.83 -2.33 3.12
CA TYR A 565 24.26 -3.73 3.12
C TYR A 565 23.39 -4.63 3.99
N PHE A 566 22.34 -4.11 4.60
CA PHE A 566 21.43 -4.88 5.43
C PHE A 566 20.36 -5.56 4.58
N SER A 567 20.11 -6.83 4.84
CA SER A 567 18.96 -7.55 4.31
C SER A 567 18.30 -8.38 5.40
N SER A 568 17.00 -8.59 5.27
CA SER A 568 16.22 -9.43 6.18
C SER A 568 15.21 -10.26 5.39
N ASN A 569 14.81 -11.39 5.98
CA ASN A 569 13.73 -12.23 5.47
C ASN A 569 12.98 -12.82 6.66
N THR A 570 11.65 -12.84 6.58
CA THR A 570 10.79 -13.47 7.58
C THR A 570 9.97 -14.56 6.92
N HIS A 571 10.14 -15.79 7.40
CA HIS A 571 9.40 -16.97 6.96
C HIS A 571 8.39 -17.37 8.02
N VAL A 572 7.17 -17.65 7.60
CA VAL A 572 6.08 -18.12 8.45
C VAL A 572 5.70 -19.52 8.02
N ASP A 573 5.81 -20.49 8.94
CA ASP A 573 5.39 -21.86 8.68
C ASP A 573 3.85 -21.98 8.61
N GLU A 574 3.35 -23.14 8.18
CA GLU A 574 1.91 -23.39 8.15
C GLU A 574 1.31 -23.34 9.57
N GLY A 575 0.19 -22.62 9.71
CA GLY A 575 -0.46 -22.42 10.99
C GLY A 575 -1.10 -23.71 11.55
N VAL A 576 -0.92 -23.93 12.84
CA VAL A 576 -1.49 -25.07 13.57
C VAL A 576 -2.64 -24.57 14.45
N LYS A 577 -3.86 -25.06 14.17
CA LYS A 577 -5.04 -24.70 14.96
C LYS A 577 -5.04 -25.38 16.32
N ASN A 578 -5.19 -24.59 17.40
CA ASN A 578 -5.22 -25.04 18.77
C ASN A 578 -6.64 -25.44 19.23
N SER A 579 -6.74 -26.11 20.36
CA SER A 579 -8.01 -26.57 20.93
C SER A 579 -8.94 -25.44 21.41
N ASP A 580 -8.39 -24.26 21.66
CA ASP A 580 -9.10 -23.04 22.07
C ASP A 580 -9.49 -22.12 20.89
N SER A 581 -9.41 -22.63 19.68
CA SER A 581 -9.69 -21.93 18.41
C SER A 581 -8.64 -20.90 17.99
N THR A 582 -7.59 -20.66 18.74
CA THR A 582 -6.43 -19.87 18.29
C THR A 582 -5.64 -20.63 17.24
N THR A 583 -4.75 -19.94 16.49
CA THR A 583 -3.81 -20.57 15.56
C THR A 583 -2.39 -20.15 15.91
N SER A 584 -1.48 -21.12 16.01
CA SER A 584 -0.06 -20.86 16.26
C SER A 584 0.78 -21.08 15.00
N TYR A 585 1.73 -20.18 14.77
CA TYR A 585 2.68 -20.21 13.68
C TYR A 585 4.10 -20.22 14.24
N HIS A 586 4.97 -21.05 13.66
CA HIS A 586 6.41 -20.88 13.89
C HIS A 586 6.97 -19.90 12.87
N VAL A 587 7.74 -18.92 13.34
CA VAL A 587 8.26 -17.83 12.50
C VAL A 587 9.77 -17.77 12.64
N THR A 588 10.45 -17.63 11.52
CA THR A 588 11.90 -17.46 11.48
C THR A 588 12.23 -16.16 10.74
N THR A 589 12.89 -15.23 11.42
CA THR A 589 13.41 -13.99 10.84
C THR A 589 14.92 -14.06 10.74
N THR A 590 15.48 -13.87 9.55
CA THR A 590 16.92 -13.75 9.32
C THR A 590 17.29 -12.30 9.07
N MET A 591 18.43 -11.86 9.59
CA MET A 591 19.03 -10.54 9.40
C MET A 591 20.47 -10.75 8.95
N THR A 592 20.86 -10.17 7.81
CA THR A 592 22.20 -10.36 7.26
C THR A 592 22.88 -9.02 7.02
N ASN A 593 24.09 -8.90 7.53
CA ASN A 593 25.02 -7.85 7.18
C ASN A 593 25.91 -8.31 6.01
N ASN A 594 25.60 -7.87 4.80
CA ASN A 594 26.31 -8.29 3.60
C ASN A 594 27.67 -7.58 3.39
N LEU A 595 28.02 -6.59 4.22
CA LEU A 595 29.30 -5.90 4.13
C LEU A 595 30.43 -6.73 4.78
N THR A 596 31.33 -7.24 3.99
CA THR A 596 32.52 -7.92 4.51
C THR A 596 33.55 -6.94 5.07
N LEU A 597 34.41 -7.40 5.98
CA LEU A 597 35.48 -6.57 6.52
C LEU A 597 36.47 -6.10 5.42
N ALA A 598 36.69 -6.92 4.40
CA ALA A 598 37.56 -6.58 3.27
C ALA A 598 36.93 -5.45 2.40
N GLU A 599 35.64 -5.51 2.14
CA GLU A 599 34.93 -4.47 1.39
C GLU A 599 34.81 -3.18 2.20
N ALA A 600 34.56 -3.27 3.52
CA ALA A 600 34.49 -2.13 4.41
C ALA A 600 35.78 -1.32 4.46
N ALA A 601 36.94 -1.97 4.23
CA ALA A 601 38.23 -1.28 4.18
C ALA A 601 38.33 -0.29 2.99
N ASN A 602 37.53 -0.47 1.95
CA ASN A 602 37.50 0.37 0.74
C ASN A 602 36.35 1.41 0.76
N GLN A 603 35.46 1.36 1.75
CA GLN A 603 34.37 2.30 1.88
C GLN A 603 34.82 3.56 2.62
N VAL A 604 34.17 4.71 2.34
CA VAL A 604 34.35 5.92 3.12
C VAL A 604 33.77 5.79 4.53
N ASP A 605 34.26 6.58 5.47
CA ASP A 605 33.79 6.55 6.86
C ASP A 605 32.31 6.93 7.00
N TYR A 606 31.79 7.72 6.08
CA TYR A 606 30.39 8.09 6.03
C TYR A 606 29.45 6.89 5.76
N ILE A 607 29.94 5.89 5.00
CA ILE A 607 29.20 4.63 4.76
C ILE A 607 29.32 3.69 5.94
N THR A 608 30.55 3.49 6.46
CA THR A 608 30.78 2.49 7.50
C THR A 608 30.43 2.99 8.91
N GLY A 609 30.50 4.30 9.16
CA GLY A 609 30.14 4.93 10.42
C GLY A 609 30.97 4.53 11.63
N TYR A 610 30.52 5.03 12.77
CA TYR A 610 31.11 4.71 14.06
C TYR A 610 30.02 4.54 15.12
N HIS A 611 30.10 3.44 15.88
CA HIS A 611 29.30 3.26 17.07
C HIS A 611 30.14 2.49 18.11
N PRO A 612 30.11 2.84 19.41
CA PRO A 612 30.95 2.20 20.43
C PRO A 612 30.69 0.69 20.58
N ASN A 613 29.48 0.21 20.27
CA ASN A 613 29.12 -1.20 20.38
C ASN A 613 29.54 -2.04 19.15
N LYS A 614 29.81 -1.43 18.00
CA LYS A 614 30.23 -2.19 16.81
C LYS A 614 31.65 -2.75 17.02
N LYS A 615 31.84 -4.01 16.63
CA LYS A 615 33.10 -4.73 16.88
C LYS A 615 34.22 -4.35 15.90
N ASN A 616 33.87 -3.92 14.69
CA ASN A 616 34.82 -3.55 13.62
C ASN A 616 34.16 -2.62 12.61
N ARG A 617 34.94 -2.17 11.59
CA ARG A 617 34.48 -1.24 10.56
C ARG A 617 33.25 -1.72 9.79
N ALA A 618 33.08 -3.02 9.58
CA ALA A 618 31.93 -3.59 8.90
C ALA A 618 30.75 -3.90 9.83
N GLY A 619 30.85 -3.74 11.14
CA GLY A 619 29.80 -4.09 12.08
C GLY A 619 28.63 -3.11 12.05
N MET A 620 27.42 -3.60 12.30
CA MET A 620 26.18 -2.84 12.47
C MET A 620 25.67 -2.94 13.90
N PHE A 621 25.04 -1.87 14.39
CA PHE A 621 24.31 -1.88 15.65
C PHE A 621 22.84 -1.60 15.35
N MET A 622 22.00 -2.61 15.53
CA MET A 622 20.61 -2.59 15.09
C MET A 622 19.64 -2.64 16.27
N HIS A 623 18.47 -2.06 16.11
CA HIS A 623 17.30 -2.35 16.93
C HIS A 623 16.36 -3.28 16.15
N VAL A 624 15.77 -4.24 16.85
CA VAL A 624 14.75 -5.15 16.34
C VAL A 624 13.49 -4.98 17.18
N TYR A 625 12.36 -4.79 16.52
CA TYR A 625 11.05 -4.77 17.16
C TYR A 625 10.18 -5.86 16.56
N LEU A 626 9.74 -6.82 17.38
CA LEU A 626 8.70 -7.76 17.03
C LEU A 626 7.42 -7.28 17.71
N VAL A 627 6.35 -7.07 16.94
CA VAL A 627 5.07 -6.57 17.45
C VAL A 627 4.05 -7.69 17.33
N ALA A 628 3.49 -8.10 18.46
CA ALA A 628 2.49 -9.15 18.49
C ALA A 628 1.20 -8.73 17.76
N PRO A 629 0.54 -9.66 17.04
CA PRO A 629 -0.76 -9.40 16.44
C PRO A 629 -1.80 -8.99 17.49
N ALA A 630 -2.80 -8.22 17.09
CA ALA A 630 -3.90 -7.84 17.97
C ALA A 630 -4.60 -9.05 18.56
N GLY A 631 -4.79 -9.06 19.89
CA GLY A 631 -5.36 -10.20 20.62
C GLY A 631 -4.51 -11.49 20.60
N GLY A 632 -3.30 -11.43 20.03
CA GLY A 632 -2.36 -12.53 19.93
C GLY A 632 -1.16 -12.40 20.86
N SER A 633 -0.14 -13.23 20.65
CA SER A 633 1.09 -13.22 21.46
C SER A 633 2.30 -13.74 20.70
N ILE A 634 3.49 -13.36 21.16
CA ILE A 634 4.78 -13.92 20.72
C ILE A 634 5.41 -14.66 21.91
N SER A 635 5.99 -15.83 21.66
CA SER A 635 6.63 -16.66 22.69
C SER A 635 7.83 -17.43 22.12
N ASN A 636 8.58 -18.10 23.00
CA ASN A 636 9.69 -18.99 22.64
C ASN A 636 10.77 -18.32 21.76
N ILE A 637 11.04 -17.03 21.98
CA ILE A 637 12.05 -16.31 21.20
C ILE A 637 13.43 -16.90 21.48
N SER A 638 14.10 -17.31 20.42
CA SER A 638 15.47 -17.82 20.45
C SER A 638 16.30 -17.18 19.34
N THR A 639 17.62 -17.07 19.55
CA THR A 639 18.52 -16.40 18.60
C THR A 639 19.74 -17.26 18.33
N GLU A 640 20.19 -17.26 17.05
CA GLU A 640 21.43 -17.86 16.61
C GLU A 640 22.26 -16.79 15.86
N GLY A 641 23.54 -16.69 16.20
CA GLY A 641 24.43 -15.63 15.68
C GLY A 641 24.25 -14.28 16.37
N GLY A 642 25.09 -13.32 16.00
CA GLY A 642 25.09 -11.95 16.54
C GLY A 642 25.52 -11.82 17.99
N ASP A 643 25.48 -10.60 18.47
CA ASP A 643 25.76 -10.29 19.87
C ASP A 643 24.60 -9.45 20.46
N PHE A 644 23.77 -10.12 21.24
CA PHE A 644 22.62 -9.52 21.95
C PHE A 644 23.00 -8.99 23.34
N SER A 645 24.29 -8.97 23.70
CA SER A 645 24.73 -8.49 25.01
C SER A 645 24.38 -7.03 25.32
N PRO A 646 24.33 -6.12 24.33
CA PRO A 646 23.91 -4.74 24.57
C PRO A 646 22.47 -4.65 25.11
N GLN A 647 21.54 -5.38 24.45
CA GLN A 647 20.14 -5.47 24.87
C GLN A 647 19.53 -6.76 24.33
N PRO A 648 19.30 -7.79 25.17
CA PRO A 648 18.57 -8.98 24.79
C PRO A 648 17.08 -8.69 24.62
N PHE A 649 16.34 -9.60 24.02
CA PHE A 649 14.89 -9.45 23.87
C PHE A 649 14.20 -9.18 25.20
N THR A 650 13.41 -8.13 25.23
CA THR A 650 12.62 -7.67 26.38
C THR A 650 11.22 -7.35 25.89
N GLU A 651 10.21 -7.87 26.60
CA GLU A 651 8.81 -7.55 26.37
C GLU A 651 8.48 -6.18 26.93
N MET A 652 7.81 -5.34 26.12
CA MET A 652 7.43 -3.99 26.49
C MET A 652 6.04 -3.66 25.95
N PRO A 653 5.12 -3.11 26.79
CA PRO A 653 3.82 -2.64 26.31
C PRO A 653 3.98 -1.32 25.54
N TYR A 654 3.11 -1.12 24.55
CA TYR A 654 2.93 0.15 23.84
C TYR A 654 1.47 0.29 23.45
N ASN A 655 0.72 1.13 24.15
CA ASN A 655 -0.73 1.26 24.00
C ASN A 655 -1.43 -0.12 24.09
N GLN A 656 -2.07 -0.56 23.01
CA GLN A 656 -2.73 -1.87 22.89
C GLN A 656 -1.83 -2.98 22.35
N TRP A 657 -0.62 -2.67 21.93
CA TRP A 657 0.33 -3.62 21.36
C TRP A 657 1.35 -4.12 22.38
N THR A 658 1.88 -5.29 22.13
CA THR A 658 3.02 -5.85 22.87
C THR A 658 4.23 -5.93 21.94
N PHE A 659 5.29 -5.24 22.32
CA PHE A 659 6.58 -5.23 21.64
C PHE A 659 7.55 -6.18 22.33
N PHE A 660 8.36 -6.87 21.52
CA PHE A 660 9.56 -7.55 21.97
C PHE A 660 10.75 -6.88 21.28
N THR A 661 11.60 -6.21 22.05
CA THR A 661 12.69 -5.41 21.51
C THR A 661 14.05 -5.93 21.93
N ALA A 662 15.00 -5.91 21.00
CA ALA A 662 16.41 -6.23 21.24
C ALA A 662 17.32 -5.32 20.42
N SER A 663 18.60 -5.23 20.85
CA SER A 663 19.60 -4.43 20.14
C SER A 663 20.86 -5.25 19.85
N PRO A 664 20.84 -6.10 18.81
CA PRO A 664 21.99 -6.90 18.44
C PRO A 664 23.08 -6.10 17.73
N VAL A 665 24.32 -6.59 17.84
CA VAL A 665 25.45 -6.21 17.00
C VAL A 665 25.69 -7.31 15.97
N LEU A 666 25.65 -6.96 14.68
CA LEU A 666 25.99 -7.84 13.56
C LEU A 666 27.42 -7.55 13.12
N ALA A 667 28.28 -8.56 13.10
CA ALA A 667 29.59 -8.42 12.47
C ALA A 667 29.46 -8.37 10.93
N GLY A 668 30.53 -7.94 10.26
CA GLY A 668 30.55 -7.95 8.80
C GLY A 668 30.45 -9.36 8.22
N GLY A 669 29.53 -9.59 7.30
CA GLY A 669 29.25 -10.90 6.69
C GLY A 669 28.47 -11.86 7.59
N GLU A 670 27.94 -11.40 8.73
CA GLU A 670 27.20 -12.23 9.68
C GLU A 670 25.69 -12.25 9.36
N THR A 671 25.09 -13.41 9.61
CA THR A 671 23.64 -13.61 9.62
C THR A 671 23.19 -13.96 11.03
N ILE A 672 22.16 -13.30 11.49
CA ILE A 672 21.41 -13.63 12.72
C ILE A 672 20.12 -14.31 12.32
N THR A 673 19.77 -15.38 13.01
CA THR A 673 18.46 -16.03 12.94
C THR A 673 17.72 -15.85 14.24
N ILE A 674 16.48 -15.37 14.16
CA ILE A 674 15.55 -15.21 15.30
C ILE A 674 14.37 -16.15 15.03
N SER A 675 14.16 -17.14 15.87
CA SER A 675 13.04 -18.07 15.79
C SER A 675 12.09 -17.86 16.96
N TYR A 676 10.79 -17.83 16.70
CA TYR A 676 9.75 -17.57 17.70
C TYR A 676 8.41 -18.13 17.27
N ASP A 677 7.50 -18.30 18.23
CA ASP A 677 6.14 -18.74 17.98
C ASP A 677 5.18 -17.56 18.11
N VAL A 678 4.26 -17.43 17.14
CA VAL A 678 3.21 -16.40 17.10
C VAL A 678 1.86 -17.10 17.22
N THR A 679 1.06 -16.72 18.21
CA THR A 679 -0.31 -17.20 18.36
C THR A 679 -1.27 -16.05 18.06
N VAL A 680 -2.18 -16.25 17.10
CA VAL A 680 -3.20 -15.27 16.74
C VAL A 680 -4.50 -15.54 17.51
N SER A 681 -5.32 -14.51 17.64
CA SER A 681 -6.63 -14.57 18.29
C SER A 681 -7.53 -15.66 17.70
N ALA A 682 -8.45 -16.19 18.52
CA ALA A 682 -9.52 -17.05 18.04
C ALA A 682 -10.51 -16.34 17.10
N GLU A 683 -10.49 -15.01 17.08
CA GLU A 683 -11.28 -14.14 16.20
C GLU A 683 -10.65 -13.99 14.80
N ALA A 684 -9.45 -14.53 14.57
CA ALA A 684 -8.74 -14.39 13.29
C ALA A 684 -9.54 -15.05 12.16
N GLU A 685 -9.93 -14.23 11.18
CA GLU A 685 -10.62 -14.63 9.94
C GLU A 685 -9.64 -14.80 8.77
N GLN A 686 -8.47 -14.18 8.88
CA GLN A 686 -7.40 -14.22 7.87
C GLN A 686 -6.15 -14.92 8.44
N PRO A 687 -5.29 -15.48 7.58
CA PRO A 687 -3.98 -15.98 8.00
C PRO A 687 -3.10 -14.87 8.56
N LEU A 688 -2.10 -15.25 9.36
CA LEU A 688 -1.10 -14.31 9.85
C LEU A 688 -0.37 -13.61 8.70
N MET A 689 -0.44 -12.28 8.68
CA MET A 689 0.31 -11.41 7.78
C MET A 689 1.59 -10.93 8.47
N VAL A 690 2.61 -10.59 7.69
CA VAL A 690 3.84 -9.99 8.21
C VAL A 690 4.04 -8.62 7.58
N ARG A 691 4.23 -7.61 8.42
CA ARG A 691 4.70 -6.28 8.01
C ARG A 691 6.14 -6.08 8.46
N THR A 692 6.98 -5.54 7.59
CA THR A 692 8.40 -5.37 7.89
C THR A 692 8.92 -4.02 7.36
N THR A 693 10.03 -3.56 7.91
CA THR A 693 10.72 -2.36 7.44
C THR A 693 11.22 -2.50 6.01
N PRO A 694 10.90 -1.60 5.07
CA PRO A 694 11.45 -1.60 3.72
C PRO A 694 12.95 -1.25 3.72
N THR A 695 13.77 -2.15 3.19
CA THR A 695 15.23 -1.98 3.11
C THR A 695 15.69 -1.29 1.82
N ALA A 696 16.96 -0.85 1.79
CA ALA A 696 17.60 -0.28 0.61
C ALA A 696 17.73 -1.30 -0.53
N GLN A 697 17.97 -2.56 -0.21
CA GLN A 697 18.08 -3.66 -1.16
C GLN A 697 16.70 -4.27 -1.39
N VAL A 698 16.28 -4.29 -2.65
CA VAL A 698 15.14 -5.13 -3.06
C VAL A 698 15.69 -6.53 -3.23
N VAL A 699 15.62 -7.35 -2.19
CA VAL A 699 16.00 -8.76 -2.30
C VAL A 699 14.87 -9.49 -3.01
N ALA A 700 15.19 -10.27 -4.03
CA ALA A 700 14.22 -11.12 -4.71
C ALA A 700 13.52 -12.03 -3.67
N GLY A 701 12.20 -11.92 -3.56
CA GLY A 701 11.41 -12.62 -2.54
C GLY A 701 11.16 -11.85 -1.24
N TRP A 702 11.69 -10.64 -1.07
CA TRP A 702 11.44 -9.81 0.09
C TRP A 702 10.08 -9.09 -0.05
N GLY A 703 9.17 -9.31 0.89
CA GLY A 703 7.80 -8.77 0.82
C GLY A 703 6.91 -9.46 -0.22
N ALA A 704 7.45 -10.33 -1.06
CA ALA A 704 6.70 -11.20 -1.93
C ALA A 704 6.52 -12.54 -1.21
N ASN A 705 5.33 -12.83 -0.72
CA ASN A 705 4.92 -14.21 -0.64
C ASN A 705 5.11 -14.82 -2.04
N GLU A 706 5.99 -15.75 -2.21
CA GLU A 706 6.39 -16.62 -3.35
C GLU A 706 5.62 -16.51 -4.71
N ALA A 707 5.20 -15.34 -5.16
CA ALA A 707 4.33 -15.20 -6.32
C ALA A 707 4.77 -14.13 -7.35
N ASP A 708 5.98 -13.60 -7.28
CA ASP A 708 6.49 -12.75 -8.37
C ASP A 708 7.34 -13.60 -9.32
N PRO A 709 6.83 -13.98 -10.51
CA PRO A 709 7.69 -14.59 -11.51
C PRO A 709 8.69 -13.54 -12.00
N GLN A 710 9.97 -13.88 -11.92
CA GLN A 710 11.05 -13.14 -12.58
C GLN A 710 10.62 -12.78 -14.01
N PRO A 711 10.90 -11.56 -14.51
CA PRO A 711 10.69 -11.28 -15.92
C PRO A 711 11.51 -12.27 -16.73
N GLU A 712 10.83 -13.08 -17.54
CA GLU A 712 11.50 -13.91 -18.55
C GLU A 712 12.37 -12.98 -19.40
N THR A 713 13.67 -13.17 -19.32
CA THR A 713 14.60 -12.58 -20.27
C THR A 713 14.19 -13.04 -21.65
N ALA A 714 13.69 -12.12 -22.47
CA ALA A 714 13.43 -12.37 -23.87
C ALA A 714 14.76 -12.68 -24.54
N GLU A 715 14.94 -13.96 -25.01
CA GLU A 715 15.86 -14.30 -26.08
C GLU A 715 15.35 -13.78 -27.43
#